data_ebe86cba3954357f8335f4c057a54302
#
_entry.id   ebe86cba3954357f8335f4c057a54302
#
_cell.length_a   1.000
_cell.length_b   1.000
_cell.length_c   1.000
_cell.angle_alpha   90.00
_cell.angle_beta   90.00
_cell.angle_gamma   90.00
#
_symmetry.space_group_name_H-M   'P 1'
#
loop_
_entity.id
_entity.type
_entity.pdbx_description
1 polymer ?
#
loop_
_entity_poly.entity_id
_entity_poly.type
_entity_poly.pdbx_seq_one_letter_code
_entity_poly.pdbx_strand_id
1 'polypeptide(L)'
;MTVNHTIRQAVRRALAVGALAVFGAGGLASAKPAPAPKPQPQPQALPAPAKNPQPAAQQLQTIVVTGTMIPRTEAETAEAITILKASSLKNMGIVNVEQALGTVTSNNPTINIASAVGTFSGGGTYADLRGLGQGRTLVLLDGHRLANNAFTGDAVDLSGIPFSAIQSVQVLREGASALYGSDAIAGVINFITKKNYQGAEIDATLDHPQEAGGGSGNIDFTFGHGDLVRDGYNFMITGDYTEQQALTAAQRSFSAEGFNPALGVAATNNPGTWPATIEDANGNYWQPDYPACPGNTELTTYFGNCAYRYSAATDLLPKSYEASALMSFTKTLPANNTLRLQYFYTRSKLTAWSGPMFYFFEMTPQADPTYYPTGAGLTCESYYTTCSQPPALGGPIDAVWTDPNNNRYSDNINTEQRALLTFSGDNAGWNYTLNLNWSQNLNTDGNVGGYPDESVLAPTTDPITGVPIISNLINPFGPQTAAGQALINSSYIDGVYEAGKMKRWSVSGHASHRLGDAFHAGHDAVLAIGFDVRGDSFQSATTPYNNLVSAATGLSSSAVQGSRTAQAVFVELNVPMSRQIDVDISDREDRYSDFGRTNNGKVTVRYQPSRYVTFRGAASTGFRAPTLFDLYQPNFMAASSSGNMGNGNPFCTPGNYNVEWTKQVCNTQGLGLYGGNRHLTPETSENFDLGAIIEPVRNLGITLDYYRILLKNTIGAIPYSAIYGNPTGFSSSIVTNDSGTLTPSIEEATYCNPYTQPTCGYIVLTDQNTGHITTDGIDVSIKYMQQTRFGVFREDLEGTAVTQFRLQEYNGGPTLNLVGWYQGGNLYQPAMRWEHMLRIDWSSPQGNWGAGLSNRFYSSYIDEYGIGPTNAGPQRKVGSLSTWDAYTSYKPVHGLTVLFGIRNLFNTSPPFTNASQNNFAAGYDALFANPILRDFYLNLKYKFL
;
A
#
# COMPACT_ATOMS: atom_id res chain seq x y z
N MET A 1 -24.94 19.63 17.51
CA MET A 1 -25.06 18.20 17.19
C MET A 1 -25.87 18.05 15.90
N THR A 2 -25.22 18.26 14.77
CA THR A 2 -25.81 18.06 13.43
C THR A 2 -25.22 16.79 12.87
N VAL A 3 -25.94 15.68 13.00
CA VAL A 3 -25.61 14.43 12.31
C VAL A 3 -25.66 14.70 10.81
N ASN A 4 -24.54 14.51 10.15
CA ASN A 4 -24.32 14.84 8.75
C ASN A 4 -25.43 14.24 7.87
N HIS A 5 -26.06 15.07 7.05
CA HIS A 5 -27.23 14.74 6.24
C HIS A 5 -26.93 13.61 5.23
N THR A 6 -25.69 13.46 4.84
CA THR A 6 -25.20 12.47 3.88
C THR A 6 -25.22 11.05 4.45
N ILE A 7 -24.80 10.86 5.70
CA ILE A 7 -24.87 9.54 6.38
C ILE A 7 -26.34 9.10 6.56
N ARG A 8 -27.24 10.04 6.88
CA ARG A 8 -28.67 9.74 6.93
C ARG A 8 -29.23 9.34 5.56
N GLN A 9 -28.75 9.92 4.46
CA GLN A 9 -29.20 9.53 3.12
C GLN A 9 -28.63 8.17 2.70
N ALA A 10 -27.37 7.85 3.01
CA ALA A 10 -26.76 6.56 2.71
C ALA A 10 -27.48 5.41 3.46
N VAL A 11 -27.72 5.58 4.75
CA VAL A 11 -28.48 4.62 5.57
C VAL A 11 -29.92 4.47 5.09
N ARG A 12 -30.60 5.57 4.71
CA ARG A 12 -31.95 5.51 4.13
C ARG A 12 -31.99 4.83 2.76
N ARG A 13 -30.99 5.03 1.92
CA ARG A 13 -30.88 4.35 0.61
C ARG A 13 -30.59 2.86 0.77
N ALA A 14 -29.71 2.48 1.70
CA ALA A 14 -29.43 1.08 2.00
C ALA A 14 -30.64 0.35 2.60
N LEU A 15 -31.37 0.99 3.51
CA LEU A 15 -32.61 0.46 4.08
C LEU A 15 -33.76 0.36 3.05
N ALA A 16 -33.84 1.28 2.09
CA ALA A 16 -34.83 1.24 1.03
C ALA A 16 -34.56 0.13 0.00
N VAL A 17 -33.30 -0.17 -0.30
CA VAL A 17 -32.90 -1.29 -1.19
C VAL A 17 -33.11 -2.64 -0.49
N GLY A 18 -32.84 -2.72 0.82
CA GLY A 18 -33.11 -3.94 1.62
C GLY A 18 -34.61 -4.27 1.76
N ALA A 19 -35.48 -3.26 1.84
CA ALA A 19 -36.92 -3.45 1.96
C ALA A 19 -37.59 -3.92 0.65
N LEU A 20 -37.03 -3.61 -0.51
CA LEU A 20 -37.58 -4.03 -1.80
C LEU A 20 -37.24 -5.49 -2.18
N ALA A 21 -36.26 -6.12 -1.53
CA ALA A 21 -35.89 -7.52 -1.78
C ALA A 21 -36.74 -8.54 -0.97
N VAL A 22 -37.51 -8.09 0.03
CA VAL A 22 -38.26 -8.99 0.94
C VAL A 22 -39.76 -9.16 0.50
N PHE A 23 -40.29 -8.36 -0.44
CA PHE A 23 -41.69 -8.41 -0.81
C PHE A 23 -42.05 -9.17 -2.12
N GLY A 24 -41.17 -10.01 -2.62
CA GLY A 24 -41.31 -10.67 -3.92
C GLY A 24 -41.58 -12.18 -3.92
N ALA A 25 -41.97 -12.83 -2.81
CA ALA A 25 -42.33 -14.25 -2.83
C ALA A 25 -43.39 -14.62 -1.76
N GLY A 26 -44.59 -14.22 -1.97
CA GLY A 26 -45.75 -14.59 -1.18
C GLY A 26 -46.81 -15.29 -2.01
N GLY A 27 -46.66 -16.57 -2.32
CA GLY A 27 -47.69 -17.41 -2.92
C GLY A 27 -48.62 -18.02 -1.85
N LEU A 28 -49.88 -17.79 -2.01
CA LEU A 28 -50.97 -18.30 -1.20
C LEU A 28 -50.99 -19.85 -1.12
N ALA A 29 -50.94 -20.39 0.08
CA ALA A 29 -51.32 -21.79 0.32
C ALA A 29 -52.41 -21.90 1.39
N SER A 30 -53.52 -22.49 0.98
CA SER A 30 -54.80 -22.71 1.66
C SER A 30 -54.61 -23.59 2.91
N ALA A 31 -55.28 -23.20 4.01
CA ALA A 31 -55.32 -23.97 5.25
C ALA A 31 -56.29 -25.14 5.19
N LYS A 32 -55.92 -26.31 5.65
CA LYS A 32 -56.81 -27.45 6.01
C LYS A 32 -56.85 -27.60 7.53
N PRO A 33 -58.02 -28.01 8.09
CA PRO A 33 -58.25 -28.02 9.53
C PRO A 33 -57.60 -29.23 10.24
N ALA A 34 -57.26 -29.01 11.51
CA ALA A 34 -56.63 -29.96 12.40
C ALA A 34 -57.53 -31.12 12.86
N PRO A 35 -56.98 -32.34 13.10
CA PRO A 35 -57.69 -33.42 13.78
C PRO A 35 -57.51 -33.41 15.30
N ALA A 36 -58.54 -33.97 15.99
CA ALA A 36 -58.71 -34.00 17.44
C ALA A 36 -57.67 -34.86 18.21
N PRO A 37 -57.47 -34.65 19.52
CA PRO A 37 -56.43 -35.25 20.31
C PRO A 37 -56.75 -36.68 20.72
N LYS A 38 -55.72 -37.57 20.70
CA LYS A 38 -55.74 -38.94 21.27
C LYS A 38 -55.18 -38.95 22.70
N PRO A 39 -55.60 -39.93 23.53
CA PRO A 39 -55.40 -39.91 24.97
C PRO A 39 -53.99 -40.30 25.41
N GLN A 40 -53.58 -39.78 26.58
CA GLN A 40 -52.30 -40.00 27.26
C GLN A 40 -52.14 -41.45 27.75
N PRO A 41 -50.91 -42.02 27.68
CA PRO A 41 -50.52 -43.18 28.43
C PRO A 41 -49.88 -42.81 29.79
N GLN A 42 -50.04 -43.65 30.75
CA GLN A 42 -49.59 -43.61 32.13
C GLN A 42 -48.05 -43.64 32.29
N PRO A 43 -47.54 -43.19 33.43
CA PRO A 43 -46.09 -43.06 33.64
C PRO A 43 -45.40 -44.41 33.84
N GLN A 44 -44.40 -44.68 33.03
CA GLN A 44 -43.44 -45.75 33.24
C GLN A 44 -42.19 -45.23 34.01
N ALA A 45 -41.64 -46.13 34.83
CA ALA A 45 -40.51 -45.92 35.73
C ALA A 45 -39.26 -45.36 35.06
N LEU A 46 -38.56 -44.49 35.75
CA LEU A 46 -37.30 -43.88 35.39
C LEU A 46 -36.19 -44.92 35.12
N PRO A 47 -35.51 -44.88 33.96
CA PRO A 47 -34.25 -45.59 33.79
C PRO A 47 -33.10 -44.82 34.46
N ALA A 48 -32.07 -45.56 34.87
CA ALA A 48 -30.86 -45.02 35.51
C ALA A 48 -30.15 -43.96 34.66
N PRO A 49 -29.38 -43.02 35.28
CA PRO A 49 -28.76 -41.91 34.57
C PRO A 49 -27.78 -42.40 33.50
N ALA A 50 -28.09 -42.07 32.24
CA ALA A 50 -27.18 -42.28 31.14
C ALA A 50 -25.90 -41.48 31.36
N LYS A 51 -24.75 -42.12 31.23
CA LYS A 51 -23.44 -41.46 31.17
C LYS A 51 -23.53 -40.32 30.13
N ASN A 52 -23.20 -39.09 30.57
CA ASN A 52 -23.01 -37.98 29.65
C ASN A 52 -22.16 -38.44 28.45
N PRO A 53 -22.60 -38.21 27.21
CA PRO A 53 -21.72 -38.41 26.07
C PRO A 53 -20.54 -37.42 26.25
N GLN A 54 -19.33 -37.93 26.33
CA GLN A 54 -18.14 -37.11 26.14
C GLN A 54 -18.35 -36.30 24.86
N PRO A 55 -18.04 -35.02 24.86
CA PRO A 55 -18.03 -34.26 23.62
C PRO A 55 -17.16 -35.03 22.63
N ALA A 56 -17.75 -35.39 21.48
CA ALA A 56 -16.97 -35.96 20.38
C ALA A 56 -15.80 -34.99 20.14
N ALA A 57 -14.59 -35.53 20.20
CA ALA A 57 -13.42 -34.73 19.82
C ALA A 57 -13.75 -34.12 18.46
N GLN A 58 -13.78 -32.78 18.39
CA GLN A 58 -13.91 -32.08 17.10
C GLN A 58 -12.76 -32.62 16.25
N GLN A 59 -13.09 -33.48 15.26
CA GLN A 59 -12.11 -33.76 14.21
C GLN A 59 -11.71 -32.41 13.59
N LEU A 60 -10.46 -32.02 13.81
CA LEU A 60 -9.87 -30.87 13.15
C LEU A 60 -10.05 -31.12 11.65
N GLN A 61 -10.79 -30.23 10.99
CA GLN A 61 -10.97 -30.32 9.55
C GLN A 61 -9.60 -30.15 8.91
N THR A 62 -9.19 -31.12 8.13
CA THR A 62 -7.96 -31.03 7.33
C THR A 62 -8.17 -29.96 6.28
N ILE A 63 -7.37 -28.91 6.32
CA ILE A 63 -7.40 -27.79 5.39
C ILE A 63 -6.02 -27.65 4.72
N VAL A 64 -5.98 -27.20 3.49
CA VAL A 64 -4.73 -26.75 2.87
C VAL A 64 -4.38 -25.40 3.48
N VAL A 65 -3.27 -25.34 4.19
CA VAL A 65 -2.73 -24.10 4.79
C VAL A 65 -1.73 -23.51 3.81
N THR A 66 -1.62 -22.18 3.78
CA THR A 66 -0.63 -21.50 2.93
C THR A 66 0.79 -22.00 3.24
N GLY A 67 1.59 -22.25 2.18
CA GLY A 67 2.96 -22.77 2.31
C GLY A 67 3.11 -24.25 1.95
N THR A 68 2.03 -24.99 1.78
CA THR A 68 2.07 -26.39 1.32
C THR A 68 0.89 -26.69 0.39
N MET A 69 1.07 -27.61 -0.55
CA MET A 69 -0.01 -28.18 -1.37
C MET A 69 -0.53 -29.50 -0.80
N ILE A 70 0.03 -29.95 0.31
CA ILE A 70 -0.38 -31.17 1.03
C ILE A 70 -1.37 -30.77 2.13
N PRO A 71 -2.58 -31.37 2.17
CA PRO A 71 -3.57 -31.08 3.21
C PRO A 71 -3.06 -31.43 4.61
N ARG A 72 -3.00 -30.43 5.52
CA ARG A 72 -2.50 -30.56 6.91
C ARG A 72 -3.39 -29.81 7.90
N THR A 73 -3.13 -29.97 9.20
CA THR A 73 -3.67 -29.13 10.26
C THR A 73 -2.66 -28.03 10.64
N GLU A 74 -3.12 -26.89 11.18
CA GLU A 74 -2.25 -25.77 11.60
C GLU A 74 -1.10 -26.21 12.54
N ALA A 75 -1.34 -27.21 13.37
CA ALA A 75 -0.35 -27.71 14.33
C ALA A 75 0.75 -28.56 13.70
N GLU A 76 0.61 -28.96 12.45
CA GLU A 76 1.49 -29.91 11.76
C GLU A 76 2.45 -29.23 10.78
N THR A 77 2.39 -27.89 10.61
CA THR A 77 3.25 -27.20 9.65
C THR A 77 4.66 -26.96 10.19
N ALA A 78 5.66 -27.21 9.35
CA ALA A 78 7.04 -26.82 9.61
C ALA A 78 7.28 -25.31 9.39
N GLU A 79 6.30 -24.60 8.86
CA GLU A 79 6.40 -23.23 8.37
C GLU A 79 5.86 -22.19 9.37
N ALA A 80 6.41 -20.94 9.31
CA ALA A 80 6.01 -19.84 10.17
C ALA A 80 4.75 -19.14 9.63
N ILE A 81 3.57 -19.62 10.00
CA ILE A 81 2.27 -19.09 9.55
C ILE A 81 1.56 -18.39 10.71
N THR A 82 1.11 -17.16 10.46
CA THR A 82 0.17 -16.45 11.34
C THR A 82 -1.21 -16.42 10.71
N ILE A 83 -2.25 -16.80 11.48
CA ILE A 83 -3.64 -16.78 11.01
C ILE A 83 -4.43 -15.73 11.79
N LEU A 84 -4.91 -14.71 11.08
CA LEU A 84 -5.77 -13.66 11.61
C LEU A 84 -7.22 -13.98 11.24
N LYS A 85 -8.08 -14.17 12.25
CA LYS A 85 -9.51 -14.40 12.01
C LYS A 85 -10.23 -13.07 11.78
N ALA A 86 -11.02 -12.97 10.72
CA ALA A 86 -11.79 -11.76 10.43
C ALA A 86 -12.70 -11.33 11.60
N SER A 87 -13.26 -12.29 12.35
CA SER A 87 -14.07 -11.98 13.54
C SER A 87 -13.30 -11.27 14.65
N SER A 88 -12.02 -11.62 14.85
CA SER A 88 -11.16 -10.95 15.84
C SER A 88 -10.78 -9.55 15.36
N LEU A 89 -10.51 -9.38 14.07
CA LEU A 89 -10.21 -8.07 13.46
C LEU A 89 -11.42 -7.12 13.57
N LYS A 90 -12.62 -7.62 13.28
CA LYS A 90 -13.87 -6.84 13.41
C LYS A 90 -14.14 -6.37 14.85
N ASN A 91 -13.78 -7.15 15.87
CA ASN A 91 -13.89 -6.72 17.27
C ASN A 91 -12.99 -5.51 17.60
N MET A 92 -11.89 -5.34 16.87
CA MET A 92 -11.00 -4.16 16.96
C MET A 92 -11.50 -2.98 16.11
N GLY A 93 -12.69 -3.07 15.52
CA GLY A 93 -13.25 -2.06 14.62
C GLY A 93 -12.62 -2.03 13.22
N ILE A 94 -11.86 -3.07 12.83
CA ILE A 94 -11.21 -3.16 11.53
C ILE A 94 -12.27 -3.51 10.47
N VAL A 95 -12.36 -2.69 9.44
CA VAL A 95 -13.39 -2.78 8.40
C VAL A 95 -12.85 -2.99 6.98
N ASN A 96 -11.54 -2.91 6.78
CA ASN A 96 -10.90 -3.14 5.48
C ASN A 96 -9.59 -3.94 5.60
N VAL A 97 -9.05 -4.33 4.44
CA VAL A 97 -7.86 -5.19 4.35
C VAL A 97 -6.57 -4.46 4.76
N GLU A 98 -6.43 -3.17 4.44
CA GLU A 98 -5.27 -2.37 4.85
C GLU A 98 -5.13 -2.33 6.38
N GLN A 99 -6.23 -1.99 7.08
CA GLN A 99 -6.26 -2.00 8.55
C GLN A 99 -5.95 -3.38 9.12
N ALA A 100 -6.43 -4.46 8.47
CA ALA A 100 -6.15 -5.82 8.90
C ALA A 100 -4.64 -6.15 8.81
N LEU A 101 -3.99 -5.83 7.69
CA LEU A 101 -2.55 -6.01 7.52
C LEU A 101 -1.74 -5.05 8.39
N GLY A 102 -2.30 -3.91 8.73
CA GLY A 102 -1.74 -3.02 9.74
C GLY A 102 -1.56 -3.69 11.11
N THR A 103 -2.17 -4.82 11.43
CA THR A 103 -1.94 -5.58 12.67
C THR A 103 -0.79 -6.59 12.59
N VAL A 104 -0.20 -6.80 11.41
CA VAL A 104 0.91 -7.73 11.16
C VAL A 104 2.23 -7.01 11.35
N THR A 105 3.00 -7.36 12.36
CA THR A 105 4.26 -6.68 12.72
C THR A 105 5.39 -6.85 11.69
N SER A 106 5.31 -7.84 10.84
CA SER A 106 6.27 -8.03 9.74
C SER A 106 5.85 -7.31 8.44
N ASN A 107 4.69 -6.61 8.44
CA ASN A 107 4.20 -5.87 7.27
C ASN A 107 4.51 -4.38 7.44
N ASN A 108 5.46 -3.88 6.65
CA ASN A 108 5.91 -2.50 6.62
C ASN A 108 5.57 -1.89 5.25
N PRO A 109 4.33 -1.43 5.04
CA PRO A 109 3.90 -0.94 3.73
C PRO A 109 4.67 0.31 3.34
N THR A 110 5.08 0.39 2.08
CA THR A 110 5.69 1.59 1.50
C THR A 110 4.66 2.64 1.13
N ILE A 111 3.43 2.22 0.88
CA ILE A 111 2.31 3.08 0.51
C ILE A 111 1.04 2.59 1.21
N ASN A 112 0.34 3.49 1.87
CA ASN A 112 -0.98 3.31 2.45
C ASN A 112 -1.90 4.47 2.01
N ILE A 113 -3.17 4.44 2.39
CA ILE A 113 -4.15 5.46 1.99
C ILE A 113 -3.74 6.88 2.44
N ALA A 114 -3.10 7.03 3.59
CA ALA A 114 -2.64 8.32 4.09
C ALA A 114 -1.42 8.84 3.31
N SER A 115 -0.52 7.94 2.89
CA SER A 115 0.65 8.30 2.10
C SER A 115 0.38 8.42 0.60
N ALA A 116 -0.81 8.04 0.13
CA ALA A 116 -1.19 8.11 -1.27
C ALA A 116 -1.51 9.54 -1.74
N VAL A 117 -1.75 10.49 -0.81
CA VAL A 117 -2.04 11.89 -1.15
C VAL A 117 -0.83 12.54 -1.81
N GLY A 118 -1.00 13.04 -3.01
CA GLY A 118 0.07 13.69 -3.78
C GLY A 118 1.12 12.75 -4.37
N THR A 119 0.87 11.44 -4.39
CA THR A 119 1.73 10.45 -5.05
C THR A 119 1.06 9.88 -6.29
N PHE A 120 1.87 9.38 -7.24
CA PHE A 120 1.39 8.71 -8.46
C PHE A 120 1.10 7.21 -8.24
N SER A 121 0.66 6.84 -7.02
CA SER A 121 0.39 5.43 -6.68
C SER A 121 -0.99 4.93 -7.12
N GLY A 122 -1.77 5.76 -7.78
CA GLY A 122 -3.16 5.45 -8.12
C GLY A 122 -4.05 5.27 -6.88
N GLY A 123 -3.71 5.89 -5.75
CA GLY A 123 -4.44 5.73 -4.48
C GLY A 123 -4.41 4.30 -3.92
N GLY A 124 -3.57 3.42 -4.48
CA GLY A 124 -3.46 2.02 -4.07
C GLY A 124 -2.80 1.85 -2.71
N THR A 125 -3.13 0.73 -2.06
CA THR A 125 -2.51 0.30 -0.80
C THR A 125 -1.93 -1.09 -0.97
N TYR A 126 -0.73 -1.32 -0.43
CA TYR A 126 0.02 -2.53 -0.74
C TYR A 126 0.53 -3.23 0.52
N ALA A 127 0.75 -4.53 0.39
CA ALA A 127 1.44 -5.32 1.40
C ALA A 127 2.95 -5.31 1.13
N ASP A 128 3.74 -5.19 2.19
CA ASP A 128 5.20 -5.25 2.11
C ASP A 128 5.76 -5.97 3.34
N LEU A 129 5.89 -7.28 3.25
CA LEU A 129 6.50 -8.07 4.31
C LEU A 129 8.00 -7.76 4.39
N ARG A 130 8.48 -7.52 5.61
CA ARG A 130 9.90 -7.25 5.90
C ARG A 130 10.45 -5.93 5.33
N GLY A 131 9.61 -5.07 4.73
CA GLY A 131 10.07 -3.81 4.11
C GLY A 131 10.98 -4.01 2.89
N LEU A 132 10.84 -5.14 2.19
CA LEU A 132 11.66 -5.45 1.00
C LEU A 132 11.13 -4.80 -0.27
N GLY A 133 9.99 -4.12 -0.20
CA GLY A 133 9.25 -3.56 -1.32
C GLY A 133 8.07 -4.44 -1.73
N GLN A 134 6.96 -3.79 -2.07
CA GLN A 134 5.64 -4.42 -2.32
C GLN A 134 5.65 -5.53 -3.36
N GLY A 135 6.48 -5.42 -4.41
CA GLY A 135 6.60 -6.44 -5.47
C GLY A 135 7.26 -7.75 -5.03
N ARG A 136 7.74 -7.84 -3.77
CA ARG A 136 8.41 -9.03 -3.21
C ARG A 136 7.56 -9.75 -2.16
N THR A 137 6.30 -9.31 -1.99
CA THR A 137 5.28 -9.94 -1.16
C THR A 137 4.15 -10.47 -2.03
N LEU A 138 3.95 -11.77 -2.04
CA LEU A 138 2.88 -12.37 -2.84
C LEU A 138 1.54 -12.28 -2.12
N VAL A 139 0.56 -11.61 -2.74
CA VAL A 139 -0.82 -11.54 -2.26
C VAL A 139 -1.71 -12.50 -3.04
N LEU A 140 -2.46 -13.32 -2.31
CA LEU A 140 -3.37 -14.33 -2.87
C LEU A 140 -4.78 -14.19 -2.28
N LEU A 141 -5.78 -14.60 -3.05
CA LEU A 141 -7.15 -14.80 -2.59
C LEU A 141 -7.59 -16.24 -2.87
N ASP A 142 -7.91 -16.99 -1.81
CA ASP A 142 -8.18 -18.46 -1.87
C ASP A 142 -7.04 -19.25 -2.55
N GLY A 143 -5.76 -18.84 -2.35
CA GLY A 143 -4.58 -19.49 -2.93
C GLY A 143 -4.28 -19.10 -4.38
N HIS A 144 -5.01 -18.14 -4.98
CA HIS A 144 -4.85 -17.75 -6.38
C HIS A 144 -4.43 -16.27 -6.50
N ARG A 145 -3.57 -15.99 -7.48
CA ARG A 145 -3.12 -14.64 -7.80
C ARG A 145 -4.26 -13.78 -8.34
N LEU A 146 -4.26 -12.51 -7.97
CA LEU A 146 -5.07 -11.44 -8.54
C LEU A 146 -4.28 -10.71 -9.65
N ALA A 147 -4.95 -9.87 -10.41
CA ALA A 147 -4.28 -8.88 -11.25
C ALA A 147 -3.55 -7.88 -10.36
N ASN A 148 -2.33 -7.49 -10.75
CA ASN A 148 -1.60 -6.44 -10.06
C ASN A 148 -2.19 -5.07 -10.39
N ASN A 149 -1.80 -4.03 -9.66
CA ASN A 149 -2.17 -2.64 -9.94
C ASN A 149 -1.87 -2.28 -11.40
N ALA A 150 -2.77 -1.54 -12.03
CA ALA A 150 -2.72 -1.26 -13.46
C ALA A 150 -1.78 -0.11 -13.85
N PHE A 151 -1.18 0.61 -12.89
CA PHE A 151 -0.18 1.64 -13.18
C PHE A 151 1.25 1.13 -13.03
N THR A 152 1.55 0.42 -11.95
CA THR A 152 2.90 -0.07 -11.65
C THR A 152 3.13 -1.53 -12.07
N GLY A 153 2.07 -2.34 -12.06
CA GLY A 153 2.14 -3.76 -12.41
C GLY A 153 2.91 -4.64 -11.42
N ASP A 154 3.36 -4.11 -10.28
CA ASP A 154 4.29 -4.77 -9.36
C ASP A 154 3.59 -5.52 -8.21
N ALA A 155 2.48 -5.01 -7.69
CA ALA A 155 1.78 -5.59 -6.55
C ALA A 155 0.25 -5.54 -6.69
N VAL A 156 -0.44 -6.34 -5.90
CA VAL A 156 -1.91 -6.33 -5.80
C VAL A 156 -2.33 -5.17 -4.92
N ASP A 157 -3.29 -4.36 -5.39
CA ASP A 157 -3.91 -3.33 -4.58
C ASP A 157 -4.89 -3.94 -3.57
N LEU A 158 -4.63 -3.72 -2.30
CA LEU A 158 -5.42 -4.29 -1.19
C LEU A 158 -6.84 -3.73 -1.13
N SER A 159 -7.08 -2.50 -1.63
CA SER A 159 -8.42 -1.92 -1.73
C SER A 159 -9.34 -2.68 -2.68
N GLY A 160 -8.76 -3.53 -3.55
CA GLY A 160 -9.50 -4.42 -4.44
C GLY A 160 -9.98 -5.72 -3.80
N ILE A 161 -9.69 -6.00 -2.51
CA ILE A 161 -10.02 -7.28 -1.85
C ILE A 161 -11.27 -7.13 -0.97
N PRO A 162 -12.38 -7.86 -1.23
CA PRO A 162 -13.65 -7.71 -0.50
C PRO A 162 -13.54 -8.23 0.94
N PHE A 163 -13.32 -7.34 1.92
CA PHE A 163 -13.09 -7.71 3.32
C PHE A 163 -14.29 -8.45 3.95
N SER A 164 -15.51 -8.09 3.60
CA SER A 164 -16.73 -8.76 4.07
C SER A 164 -16.79 -10.25 3.72
N ALA A 165 -16.13 -10.64 2.63
CA ALA A 165 -16.04 -12.03 2.19
C ALA A 165 -15.00 -12.84 2.95
N ILE A 166 -14.04 -12.19 3.64
CA ILE A 166 -12.89 -12.87 4.26
C ILE A 166 -13.31 -13.58 5.53
N GLN A 167 -12.83 -14.81 5.68
CA GLN A 167 -12.92 -15.62 6.90
C GLN A 167 -11.66 -15.48 7.75
N SER A 168 -10.49 -15.51 7.09
CA SER A 168 -9.18 -15.38 7.73
C SER A 168 -8.12 -14.87 6.77
N VAL A 169 -7.08 -14.27 7.30
CA VAL A 169 -5.87 -13.90 6.58
C VAL A 169 -4.74 -14.80 7.07
N GLN A 170 -4.08 -15.49 6.16
CA GLN A 170 -2.92 -16.35 6.44
C GLN A 170 -1.67 -15.63 5.97
N VAL A 171 -0.72 -15.40 6.87
CA VAL A 171 0.55 -14.74 6.58
C VAL A 171 1.68 -15.75 6.77
N LEU A 172 2.28 -16.18 5.68
CA LEU A 172 3.48 -17.00 5.65
C LEU A 172 4.70 -16.08 5.55
N ARG A 173 5.57 -16.12 6.55
CA ARG A 173 6.70 -15.21 6.70
C ARG A 173 8.03 -15.76 6.19
N GLU A 174 7.97 -16.77 5.36
CA GLU A 174 9.12 -17.46 4.75
C GLU A 174 9.07 -17.38 3.23
N GLY A 175 10.23 -17.55 2.57
CA GLY A 175 10.29 -17.67 1.12
C GLY A 175 9.47 -18.88 0.63
N ALA A 176 8.64 -18.67 -0.39
CA ALA A 176 7.70 -19.66 -0.90
C ALA A 176 7.68 -19.77 -2.44
N SER A 177 8.73 -19.29 -3.10
CA SER A 177 8.80 -19.35 -4.58
C SER A 177 8.85 -20.77 -5.13
N ALA A 178 9.31 -21.75 -4.35
CA ALA A 178 9.31 -23.17 -4.71
C ALA A 178 7.89 -23.78 -4.89
N LEU A 179 6.84 -23.10 -4.39
CA LEU A 179 5.43 -23.52 -4.58
C LEU A 179 4.63 -22.49 -5.39
N TYR A 180 4.82 -21.22 -5.11
CA TYR A 180 4.00 -20.15 -5.69
C TYR A 180 4.66 -19.36 -6.84
N GLY A 181 5.99 -19.56 -7.07
CA GLY A 181 6.73 -18.85 -8.11
C GLY A 181 7.11 -17.42 -7.73
N SER A 182 7.15 -16.53 -8.72
CA SER A 182 7.56 -15.12 -8.57
C SER A 182 6.87 -14.39 -7.41
N ASP A 183 7.53 -13.37 -6.85
CA ASP A 183 7.03 -12.41 -5.87
C ASP A 183 6.93 -12.94 -4.42
N ALA A 184 7.08 -14.27 -4.20
CA ALA A 184 7.03 -14.90 -2.88
C ALA A 184 8.42 -14.93 -2.20
N ILE A 185 9.14 -13.79 -2.20
CA ILE A 185 10.48 -13.65 -1.60
C ILE A 185 10.37 -13.38 -0.10
N ALA A 186 9.66 -12.31 0.27
CA ALA A 186 9.47 -11.90 1.66
C ALA A 186 8.43 -12.76 2.39
N GLY A 187 7.55 -13.39 1.64
CA GLY A 187 6.48 -14.23 2.14
C GLY A 187 5.23 -14.19 1.27
N VAL A 188 4.15 -14.76 1.81
CA VAL A 188 2.84 -14.85 1.14
C VAL A 188 1.74 -14.41 2.10
N ILE A 189 0.85 -13.55 1.63
CA ILE A 189 -0.39 -13.19 2.32
C ILE A 189 -1.55 -13.77 1.54
N ASN A 190 -2.30 -14.69 2.15
CA ASN A 190 -3.41 -15.37 1.51
C ASN A 190 -4.71 -15.07 2.25
N PHE A 191 -5.63 -14.40 1.57
CA PHE A 191 -6.96 -14.11 2.05
C PHE A 191 -7.88 -15.29 1.76
N ILE A 192 -8.44 -15.89 2.82
CA ILE A 192 -9.34 -17.04 2.71
C ILE A 192 -10.79 -16.57 2.85
N THR A 193 -11.60 -16.82 1.83
CA THR A 193 -13.02 -16.46 1.84
C THR A 193 -13.87 -17.43 2.64
N LYS A 194 -15.02 -16.95 3.11
CA LYS A 194 -16.05 -17.78 3.78
C LYS A 194 -16.48 -18.92 2.87
N LYS A 195 -16.69 -20.12 3.47
CA LYS A 195 -17.17 -21.32 2.78
C LYS A 195 -18.38 -21.89 3.54
N ASN A 196 -19.32 -22.52 2.82
CA ASN A 196 -20.50 -23.16 3.40
C ASN A 196 -21.27 -22.28 4.40
N TYR A 197 -21.38 -20.97 4.09
CA TYR A 197 -22.09 -20.02 4.94
C TYR A 197 -23.60 -20.24 4.89
N GLN A 198 -24.27 -20.19 6.06
CA GLN A 198 -25.71 -20.39 6.18
C GLN A 198 -26.30 -19.27 7.02
N GLY A 199 -27.45 -18.72 6.56
CA GLY A 199 -28.15 -17.65 7.22
C GLY A 199 -27.95 -16.29 6.55
N ALA A 200 -28.45 -15.27 7.18
CA ALA A 200 -28.31 -13.87 6.75
C ALA A 200 -27.75 -13.03 7.89
N GLU A 201 -26.82 -12.16 7.59
CA GLU A 201 -26.12 -11.29 8.55
C GLU A 201 -25.98 -9.89 7.97
N ILE A 202 -26.26 -8.89 8.78
CA ILE A 202 -25.92 -7.49 8.53
C ILE A 202 -24.97 -7.05 9.65
N ASP A 203 -23.93 -6.32 9.28
CA ASP A 203 -22.91 -5.81 10.18
C ASP A 203 -22.65 -4.35 9.80
N ALA A 204 -22.81 -3.41 10.75
CA ALA A 204 -22.65 -1.98 10.48
C ALA A 204 -21.71 -1.39 11.54
N THR A 205 -20.69 -0.66 11.09
CA THR A 205 -19.74 0.05 11.94
C THR A 205 -19.79 1.54 11.65
N LEU A 206 -19.79 2.35 12.68
CA LEU A 206 -19.71 3.82 12.59
C LEU A 206 -18.56 4.27 13.46
N ASP A 207 -17.66 5.04 12.88
CA ASP A 207 -16.52 5.66 13.54
C ASP A 207 -16.75 7.15 13.74
N HIS A 208 -16.40 7.65 14.93
CA HIS A 208 -16.55 9.06 15.28
C HIS A 208 -15.29 9.55 16.02
N PRO A 209 -14.34 10.16 15.27
CA PRO A 209 -13.17 10.77 15.89
C PRO A 209 -13.52 11.81 16.93
N GLN A 210 -12.70 11.92 17.98
CA GLN A 210 -12.87 12.97 19.01
C GLN A 210 -12.66 14.36 18.42
N GLU A 211 -11.71 14.51 17.52
CA GLU A 211 -11.43 15.73 16.77
C GLU A 211 -12.11 15.70 15.39
N ALA A 212 -12.32 16.84 14.78
CA ALA A 212 -12.99 16.94 13.48
C ALA A 212 -12.21 16.23 12.37
N GLY A 213 -12.93 15.72 11.37
CA GLY A 213 -12.37 15.02 10.19
C GLY A 213 -12.06 13.55 10.42
N GLY A 214 -11.97 12.77 9.36
CA GLY A 214 -11.58 11.37 9.38
C GLY A 214 -12.64 10.39 9.89
N GLY A 215 -13.89 10.78 10.07
CA GLY A 215 -14.95 9.84 10.45
C GLY A 215 -15.28 8.86 9.32
N SER A 216 -15.64 7.62 9.67
CA SER A 216 -15.98 6.60 8.67
C SER A 216 -17.24 5.82 9.01
N GLY A 217 -17.79 5.14 8.00
CA GLY A 217 -18.91 4.24 8.14
C GLY A 217 -18.75 3.05 7.23
N ASN A 218 -19.08 1.87 7.74
CA ASN A 218 -19.09 0.62 6.99
C ASN A 218 -20.42 -0.10 7.19
N ILE A 219 -20.90 -0.74 6.15
CA ILE A 219 -22.02 -1.69 6.22
C ILE A 219 -21.71 -2.90 5.34
N ASP A 220 -21.74 -4.08 5.96
CA ASP A 220 -21.63 -5.33 5.23
C ASP A 220 -22.92 -6.14 5.33
N PHE A 221 -23.15 -6.94 4.31
CA PHE A 221 -24.16 -7.96 4.36
C PHE A 221 -23.61 -9.30 3.86
N THR A 222 -24.07 -10.41 4.46
CA THR A 222 -23.75 -11.76 4.00
C THR A 222 -25.01 -12.61 4.05
N PHE A 223 -25.30 -13.29 2.95
CA PHE A 223 -26.38 -14.29 2.86
C PHE A 223 -25.83 -15.59 2.32
N GLY A 224 -26.23 -16.69 2.91
CA GLY A 224 -25.89 -18.04 2.44
C GLY A 224 -27.04 -19.02 2.62
N HIS A 225 -27.17 -19.92 1.66
CA HIS A 225 -28.22 -20.95 1.65
C HIS A 225 -27.67 -22.29 1.17
N GLY A 226 -28.18 -23.35 1.77
CA GLY A 226 -27.75 -24.73 1.51
C GLY A 226 -26.55 -25.12 2.37
N ASP A 227 -26.44 -26.42 2.66
CA ASP A 227 -25.35 -27.05 3.40
C ASP A 227 -24.68 -28.11 2.53
N LEU A 228 -23.34 -28.02 2.40
CA LEU A 228 -22.60 -28.94 1.51
C LEU A 228 -22.74 -30.42 1.90
N VAL A 229 -22.87 -30.72 3.20
CA VAL A 229 -22.99 -32.10 3.69
C VAL A 229 -24.43 -32.57 3.58
N ARG A 230 -25.41 -31.75 3.98
CA ARG A 230 -26.82 -32.11 4.03
C ARG A 230 -27.53 -31.99 2.67
N ASP A 231 -27.31 -30.86 1.99
CA ASP A 231 -28.06 -30.47 0.78
C ASP A 231 -27.22 -30.67 -0.50
N GLY A 232 -25.92 -30.90 -0.35
CA GLY A 232 -24.98 -31.12 -1.44
C GLY A 232 -24.68 -29.83 -2.25
N TYR A 233 -25.07 -28.67 -1.76
CA TYR A 233 -24.70 -27.38 -2.35
C TYR A 233 -24.68 -26.25 -1.30
N ASN A 234 -23.98 -25.17 -1.62
CA ASN A 234 -24.05 -23.91 -0.90
C ASN A 234 -23.99 -22.76 -1.88
N PHE A 235 -24.85 -21.79 -1.72
CA PHE A 235 -24.81 -20.50 -2.38
C PHE A 235 -24.54 -19.41 -1.34
N MET A 236 -23.62 -18.51 -1.63
CA MET A 236 -23.30 -17.37 -0.77
C MET A 236 -23.16 -16.09 -1.60
N ILE A 237 -23.69 -15.01 -1.09
CA ILE A 237 -23.43 -13.65 -1.57
C ILE A 237 -23.06 -12.78 -0.36
N THR A 238 -22.06 -11.93 -0.53
CA THR A 238 -21.68 -10.94 0.46
C THR A 238 -21.32 -9.65 -0.26
N GLY A 239 -21.51 -8.53 0.41
CA GLY A 239 -21.16 -7.22 -0.10
C GLY A 239 -20.91 -6.25 1.05
N ASP A 240 -20.13 -5.24 0.79
CA ASP A 240 -19.82 -4.17 1.72
C ASP A 240 -19.77 -2.82 1.02
N TYR A 241 -20.00 -1.81 1.81
CA TYR A 241 -19.81 -0.42 1.45
C TYR A 241 -19.14 0.30 2.61
N THR A 242 -18.00 0.92 2.35
CA THR A 242 -17.24 1.73 3.30
C THR A 242 -17.10 3.14 2.76
N GLU A 243 -17.31 4.15 3.60
CA GLU A 243 -17.03 5.55 3.29
C GLU A 243 -16.15 6.15 4.38
N GLN A 244 -15.06 6.82 3.97
CA GLN A 244 -14.14 7.58 4.80
C GLN A 244 -14.25 9.06 4.47
N GLN A 245 -14.45 9.91 5.47
CA GLN A 245 -14.42 11.36 5.31
C GLN A 245 -12.98 11.85 5.30
N ALA A 246 -12.72 12.93 4.55
CA ALA A 246 -11.42 13.57 4.54
C ALA A 246 -11.02 14.04 5.95
N LEU A 247 -9.72 13.96 6.21
CA LEU A 247 -9.06 14.59 7.35
C LEU A 247 -7.98 15.52 6.81
N THR A 248 -8.16 16.82 7.00
CA THR A 248 -7.20 17.80 6.53
C THR A 248 -6.10 18.06 7.57
N ALA A 249 -4.94 18.46 7.12
CA ALA A 249 -3.80 18.81 7.97
C ALA A 249 -4.13 19.94 8.96
N ALA A 250 -4.92 20.92 8.53
CA ALA A 250 -5.39 22.02 9.37
C ALA A 250 -6.23 21.54 10.59
N GLN A 251 -6.78 20.33 10.55
CA GLN A 251 -7.56 19.77 11.65
C GLN A 251 -6.72 19.05 12.71
N ARG A 252 -5.39 19.02 12.56
CA ARG A 252 -4.47 18.37 13.51
C ARG A 252 -3.34 19.30 13.89
N SER A 253 -3.21 19.59 15.17
CA SER A 253 -2.21 20.53 15.71
C SER A 253 -0.76 20.13 15.40
N PHE A 254 -0.47 18.83 15.26
CA PHE A 254 0.87 18.34 14.92
C PHE A 254 1.22 18.52 13.43
N SER A 255 0.24 18.86 12.59
CA SER A 255 0.40 18.98 11.13
C SER A 255 0.00 20.35 10.60
N ALA A 256 -0.89 21.09 11.27
CA ALA A 256 -1.50 22.32 10.77
C ALA A 256 -0.49 23.41 10.40
N GLU A 257 0.62 23.52 11.10
CA GLU A 257 1.60 24.58 10.90
C GLU A 257 2.72 24.22 9.92
N GLY A 258 2.94 22.90 9.64
CA GLY A 258 4.04 22.44 8.78
C GLY A 258 5.43 22.87 9.23
N PHE A 259 5.53 23.44 10.42
CA PHE A 259 6.73 23.97 11.02
C PHE A 259 6.77 23.63 12.50
N ASN A 260 7.93 23.22 12.99
CA ASN A 260 8.16 23.00 14.41
C ASN A 260 9.14 24.05 14.95
N PRO A 261 8.66 25.13 15.59
CA PRO A 261 9.51 26.23 16.06
C PRO A 261 10.57 25.78 17.06
N ALA A 262 10.23 24.79 17.90
CA ALA A 262 11.15 24.25 18.92
C ALA A 262 12.37 23.53 18.30
N LEU A 263 12.21 23.04 17.09
CA LEU A 263 13.27 22.35 16.33
C LEU A 263 13.87 23.23 15.22
N GLY A 264 13.21 24.36 14.87
CA GLY A 264 13.59 25.21 13.76
C GLY A 264 13.47 24.50 12.41
N VAL A 265 12.54 23.56 12.27
CA VAL A 265 12.41 22.68 11.10
C VAL A 265 11.04 22.86 10.45
N ALA A 266 11.03 23.08 9.14
CA ALA A 266 9.82 23.03 8.30
C ALA A 266 9.68 21.64 7.66
N ALA A 267 8.44 21.15 7.53
CA ALA A 267 8.19 19.84 6.96
C ALA A 267 8.23 19.86 5.43
N THR A 268 7.61 20.86 4.80
CA THR A 268 7.60 21.01 3.34
C THR A 268 7.53 22.49 2.97
N ASN A 269 8.21 22.85 1.86
CA ASN A 269 8.15 24.17 1.26
C ASN A 269 7.64 24.08 -0.16
N ASN A 270 6.79 25.06 -0.52
CA ASN A 270 6.43 25.28 -1.90
C ASN A 270 6.81 26.73 -2.27
N PRO A 271 7.50 26.94 -3.40
CA PRO A 271 7.92 28.28 -3.81
C PRO A 271 6.75 29.21 -4.20
N GLY A 272 5.57 28.63 -4.47
CA GLY A 272 4.40 29.43 -4.85
C GLY A 272 3.93 30.33 -3.74
N THR A 273 3.83 31.62 -4.03
CA THR A 273 3.39 32.66 -3.09
C THR A 273 2.27 33.53 -3.66
N TRP A 274 1.55 34.20 -2.79
CA TRP A 274 0.66 35.31 -3.14
C TRP A 274 0.83 36.41 -2.11
N PRO A 275 1.26 37.61 -2.50
CA PRO A 275 1.72 38.06 -3.84
C PRO A 275 2.89 37.22 -4.40
N ALA A 276 3.07 37.20 -5.72
CA ALA A 276 4.11 36.41 -6.38
C ALA A 276 5.52 36.82 -5.94
N THR A 277 6.41 35.84 -5.85
CA THR A 277 7.85 36.06 -5.78
C THR A 277 8.42 36.18 -7.19
N ILE A 278 9.30 37.10 -7.44
CA ILE A 278 10.01 37.26 -8.72
C ILE A 278 11.49 36.95 -8.56
N GLU A 279 12.08 36.38 -9.62
CA GLU A 279 13.53 36.29 -9.81
C GLU A 279 13.96 37.31 -10.87
N ASP A 280 14.91 38.20 -10.51
CA ASP A 280 15.41 39.21 -11.43
C ASP A 280 16.51 38.65 -12.35
N ALA A 281 16.89 39.39 -13.37
CA ALA A 281 17.92 39.00 -14.33
C ALA A 281 19.31 38.71 -13.72
N ASN A 282 19.52 38.97 -12.44
CA ASN A 282 20.73 38.65 -11.69
C ASN A 282 20.56 37.40 -10.79
N GLY A 283 19.40 36.76 -10.82
CA GLY A 283 19.07 35.61 -9.99
C GLY A 283 18.76 35.95 -8.53
N ASN A 284 18.34 37.19 -8.24
CA ASN A 284 17.90 37.58 -6.91
C ASN A 284 16.38 37.48 -6.80
N TYR A 285 15.91 37.01 -5.64
CA TYR A 285 14.50 36.84 -5.34
C TYR A 285 13.93 38.05 -4.61
N TRP A 286 12.79 38.56 -5.08
CA TRP A 286 12.10 39.73 -4.58
C TRP A 286 10.62 39.47 -4.35
N GLN A 287 10.11 39.93 -3.21
CA GLN A 287 8.73 39.69 -2.82
C GLN A 287 8.16 40.95 -2.14
N PRO A 288 6.94 41.43 -2.53
CA PRO A 288 6.38 42.68 -2.00
C PRO A 288 6.20 42.69 -0.49
N ASP A 289 5.81 41.56 0.09
CA ASP A 289 5.39 41.46 1.49
C ASP A 289 6.48 40.91 2.41
N TYR A 290 7.65 40.60 1.89
CA TYR A 290 8.78 40.14 2.69
C TYR A 290 9.29 41.26 3.63
N PRO A 291 9.63 41.03 4.90
CA PRO A 291 9.60 39.74 5.61
C PRO A 291 8.30 39.43 6.37
N ALA A 292 7.26 40.24 6.22
CA ALA A 292 6.04 40.08 6.99
C ALA A 292 5.16 38.90 6.52
N CYS A 293 5.26 38.48 5.25
CA CYS A 293 4.58 37.35 4.63
C CYS A 293 3.11 37.21 5.08
N PRO A 294 2.20 38.16 4.76
CA PRO A 294 0.83 38.16 5.28
C PRO A 294 -0.06 37.06 4.65
N GLY A 295 -1.15 36.77 5.31
CA GLY A 295 -2.19 35.86 4.81
C GLY A 295 -1.86 34.37 4.96
N ASN A 296 -1.99 33.62 3.87
CA ASN A 296 -1.69 32.19 3.83
C ASN A 296 -0.21 31.85 3.56
N THR A 297 0.63 32.87 3.45
CA THR A 297 2.07 32.73 3.35
C THR A 297 2.69 32.80 4.73
N GLU A 298 3.68 31.97 4.98
CA GLU A 298 4.52 32.02 6.18
C GLU A 298 5.96 32.24 5.77
N LEU A 299 6.65 33.05 6.54
CA LEU A 299 8.10 33.11 6.45
C LEU A 299 8.64 31.76 6.86
N THR A 300 9.16 31.00 5.91
CA THR A 300 9.82 29.75 6.22
C THR A 300 11.23 30.07 6.70
N THR A 301 11.56 29.67 7.91
CA THR A 301 12.93 29.74 8.42
C THR A 301 13.89 28.86 7.64
N TYR A 302 13.36 27.98 6.80
CA TYR A 302 14.15 27.04 6.01
C TYR A 302 14.89 27.70 4.85
N PHE A 303 14.24 28.65 4.17
CA PHE A 303 14.84 29.38 3.05
C PHE A 303 14.85 30.91 3.24
N GLY A 304 14.26 31.41 4.32
CA GLY A 304 14.21 32.84 4.56
C GLY A 304 13.36 33.60 3.53
N ASN A 305 12.42 32.91 2.85
CA ASN A 305 11.49 33.48 1.88
C ASN A 305 10.03 33.31 2.34
N CYS A 306 9.13 34.05 1.70
CA CYS A 306 7.70 33.83 1.89
C CYS A 306 7.25 32.64 1.05
N ALA A 307 6.71 31.60 1.70
CA ALA A 307 6.21 30.41 1.03
C ALA A 307 4.78 30.09 1.47
N TYR A 308 3.96 29.57 0.55
CA TYR A 308 2.60 29.17 0.86
C TYR A 308 2.57 27.97 1.82
N ARG A 309 1.72 28.04 2.86
CA ARG A 309 1.56 26.97 3.86
C ARG A 309 0.80 25.77 3.29
N TYR A 310 1.45 24.95 2.49
CA TYR A 310 0.86 23.75 1.91
C TYR A 310 0.44 22.73 2.94
N SER A 311 1.17 22.64 4.05
CA SER A 311 0.85 21.73 5.13
C SER A 311 -0.57 21.90 5.69
N ALA A 312 -1.09 23.12 5.71
CA ALA A 312 -2.48 23.36 6.16
C ALA A 312 -3.52 23.07 5.06
N ALA A 313 -3.10 23.05 3.80
CA ALA A 313 -3.95 22.96 2.62
C ALA A 313 -3.88 21.60 1.92
N THR A 314 -3.73 20.54 2.67
CA THR A 314 -3.67 19.15 2.15
C THR A 314 -4.46 18.18 3.04
N ASP A 315 -4.87 17.06 2.46
CA ASP A 315 -5.44 15.96 3.23
C ASP A 315 -4.35 15.13 3.90
N LEU A 316 -4.56 14.76 5.17
CA LEU A 316 -3.83 13.68 5.85
C LEU A 316 -4.47 12.32 5.58
N LEU A 317 -5.78 12.31 5.41
CA LEU A 317 -6.55 11.19 4.90
C LEU A 317 -7.51 11.72 3.84
N PRO A 318 -7.44 11.23 2.61
CA PRO A 318 -8.34 11.66 1.56
C PRO A 318 -9.75 11.11 1.80
N LYS A 319 -10.74 11.77 1.22
CA LYS A 319 -12.08 11.21 1.16
C LYS A 319 -12.06 9.97 0.27
N SER A 320 -12.59 8.84 0.77
CA SER A 320 -12.67 7.62 -0.02
C SER A 320 -13.97 6.87 0.17
N TYR A 321 -14.33 6.07 -0.80
CA TYR A 321 -15.32 5.01 -0.64
C TYR A 321 -14.87 3.72 -1.33
N GLU A 322 -15.30 2.60 -0.77
CA GLU A 322 -15.13 1.26 -1.33
C GLU A 322 -16.48 0.56 -1.35
N ALA A 323 -16.80 -0.09 -2.44
CA ALA A 323 -17.98 -0.94 -2.61
C ALA A 323 -17.55 -2.26 -3.21
N SER A 324 -17.87 -3.36 -2.54
CA SER A 324 -17.55 -4.70 -3.00
C SER A 324 -18.73 -5.66 -2.95
N ALA A 325 -18.69 -6.67 -3.82
CA ALA A 325 -19.59 -7.81 -3.79
C ALA A 325 -18.89 -9.08 -4.22
N LEU A 326 -19.12 -10.17 -3.51
CA LEU A 326 -18.66 -11.51 -3.86
C LEU A 326 -19.82 -12.49 -3.87
N MET A 327 -19.92 -13.28 -4.93
CA MET A 327 -20.84 -14.40 -5.07
C MET A 327 -20.06 -15.71 -5.15
N SER A 328 -20.52 -16.75 -4.47
CA SER A 328 -19.94 -18.09 -4.50
C SER A 328 -21.03 -19.15 -4.57
N PHE A 329 -20.89 -20.09 -5.49
CA PHE A 329 -21.73 -21.28 -5.59
C PHE A 329 -20.84 -22.51 -5.53
N THR A 330 -21.12 -23.41 -4.58
CA THR A 330 -20.40 -24.67 -4.42
C THR A 330 -21.38 -25.82 -4.53
N LYS A 331 -21.04 -26.84 -5.30
CA LYS A 331 -21.83 -28.06 -5.51
C LYS A 331 -20.99 -29.28 -5.25
N THR A 332 -21.48 -30.18 -4.40
CA THR A 332 -20.93 -31.54 -4.24
C THR A 332 -21.36 -32.41 -5.42
N LEU A 333 -20.44 -33.09 -6.05
CA LEU A 333 -20.63 -33.96 -7.18
C LEU A 333 -20.35 -35.42 -6.75
N PRO A 334 -20.77 -36.42 -7.54
CA PRO A 334 -20.45 -37.83 -7.25
C PRO A 334 -18.95 -38.07 -7.04
N ALA A 335 -18.61 -39.16 -6.34
CA ALA A 335 -17.24 -39.58 -6.03
C ALA A 335 -16.41 -38.52 -5.25
N ASN A 336 -17.01 -37.88 -4.24
CA ASN A 336 -16.37 -36.88 -3.38
C ASN A 336 -15.78 -35.71 -4.12
N ASN A 337 -16.33 -35.36 -5.30
CA ASN A 337 -15.92 -34.20 -6.04
C ASN A 337 -16.72 -32.97 -5.60
N THR A 338 -16.11 -31.78 -5.79
CA THR A 338 -16.71 -30.49 -5.51
C THR A 338 -16.42 -29.55 -6.67
N LEU A 339 -17.43 -28.82 -7.12
CA LEU A 339 -17.31 -27.73 -8.07
C LEU A 339 -17.65 -26.43 -7.37
N ARG A 340 -16.76 -25.43 -7.43
CA ARG A 340 -16.99 -24.10 -6.87
C ARG A 340 -16.81 -23.04 -7.94
N LEU A 341 -17.79 -22.20 -8.10
CA LEU A 341 -17.74 -20.99 -8.91
C LEU A 341 -17.74 -19.78 -8.00
N GLN A 342 -16.88 -18.81 -8.26
CA GLN A 342 -16.73 -17.59 -7.49
C GLN A 342 -16.56 -16.40 -8.44
N TYR A 343 -17.25 -15.31 -8.14
CA TYR A 343 -17.04 -14.03 -8.83
C TYR A 343 -17.07 -12.91 -7.80
N PHE A 344 -16.17 -11.95 -7.93
CA PHE A 344 -16.25 -10.72 -7.18
C PHE A 344 -16.00 -9.47 -8.05
N TYR A 345 -16.50 -8.37 -7.58
CA TYR A 345 -16.31 -7.03 -8.11
C TYR A 345 -16.08 -6.08 -6.94
N THR A 346 -15.01 -5.28 -7.01
CA THR A 346 -14.72 -4.20 -6.06
C THR A 346 -14.45 -2.93 -6.84
N ARG A 347 -14.96 -1.82 -6.33
CA ARG A 347 -14.65 -0.48 -6.82
C ARG A 347 -14.34 0.42 -5.65
N SER A 348 -13.15 1.00 -5.63
CA SER A 348 -12.73 2.04 -4.72
C SER A 348 -12.57 3.37 -5.47
N LYS A 349 -12.84 4.46 -4.78
CA LYS A 349 -12.57 5.81 -5.24
C LYS A 349 -11.99 6.61 -4.09
N LEU A 350 -10.89 7.28 -4.37
CA LEU A 350 -10.21 8.20 -3.47
C LEU A 350 -10.27 9.59 -4.12
N THR A 351 -10.65 10.61 -3.34
CA THR A 351 -10.59 12.01 -3.78
C THR A 351 -9.67 12.74 -2.83
N ALA A 352 -8.51 13.16 -3.31
CA ALA A 352 -7.49 13.85 -2.54
C ALA A 352 -7.51 15.36 -2.81
N TRP A 353 -7.36 16.13 -1.74
CA TRP A 353 -7.13 17.57 -1.79
C TRP A 353 -5.65 17.86 -1.53
N SER A 354 -5.01 18.63 -2.44
CA SER A 354 -3.58 18.93 -2.37
C SER A 354 -3.26 20.44 -2.41
N GLY A 355 -4.18 21.28 -2.00
CA GLY A 355 -3.98 22.73 -2.00
C GLY A 355 -3.91 23.35 -3.38
N PRO A 356 -3.68 24.67 -3.47
CA PRO A 356 -3.63 25.38 -4.74
C PRO A 356 -2.38 25.05 -5.55
N MET A 357 -2.49 25.21 -6.87
CA MET A 357 -1.36 25.11 -7.79
C MET A 357 -0.46 26.32 -7.65
N PHE A 358 0.82 26.13 -7.85
CA PHE A 358 1.76 27.21 -8.11
C PHE A 358 2.18 27.18 -9.59
N TYR A 359 2.47 28.36 -10.13
CA TYR A 359 2.79 28.56 -11.54
C TYR A 359 4.14 29.23 -11.67
N PHE A 360 4.96 28.73 -12.58
CA PHE A 360 6.15 29.40 -13.06
C PHE A 360 5.82 30.05 -14.39
N PHE A 361 6.05 31.35 -14.51
CA PHE A 361 5.84 32.10 -15.74
C PHE A 361 6.80 33.26 -15.83
N GLU A 362 7.01 33.72 -17.05
CA GLU A 362 7.79 34.94 -17.33
C GLU A 362 6.88 36.15 -17.42
N MET A 363 7.38 37.30 -16.96
CA MET A 363 6.78 38.63 -17.19
C MET A 363 7.74 39.47 -17.97
N THR A 364 7.24 40.17 -18.97
CA THR A 364 8.01 41.16 -19.71
C THR A 364 7.32 42.52 -19.70
N PRO A 365 8.05 43.68 -19.71
CA PRO A 365 7.42 45.00 -19.72
C PRO A 365 6.52 45.22 -20.93
N GLN A 366 6.77 44.52 -22.02
CA GLN A 366 6.00 44.64 -23.27
C GLN A 366 4.72 43.80 -23.23
N ALA A 367 4.79 42.62 -22.68
CA ALA A 367 3.65 41.70 -22.62
C ALA A 367 2.70 42.06 -21.48
N ASP A 368 3.22 42.55 -20.35
CA ASP A 368 2.43 42.89 -19.17
C ASP A 368 2.77 44.30 -18.63
N PRO A 369 2.47 45.38 -19.38
CA PRO A 369 2.77 46.75 -18.95
C PRO A 369 1.96 47.17 -17.71
N THR A 370 0.89 46.45 -17.34
CA THR A 370 -0.01 46.82 -16.24
C THR A 370 0.52 46.34 -14.90
N TYR A 371 1.01 45.10 -14.84
CA TYR A 371 1.40 44.46 -13.58
C TYR A 371 2.90 44.19 -13.49
N TYR A 372 3.67 44.45 -14.55
CA TYR A 372 5.12 44.34 -14.50
C TYR A 372 5.68 45.27 -13.38
N PRO A 373 6.46 44.71 -12.43
CA PRO A 373 6.87 45.45 -11.25
C PRO A 373 7.79 46.62 -11.58
N THR A 374 7.62 47.75 -10.87
CA THR A 374 8.46 48.96 -11.02
C THR A 374 9.63 49.00 -10.04
N GLY A 375 9.80 47.97 -9.22
CA GLY A 375 10.80 47.91 -8.15
C GLY A 375 10.39 48.63 -6.84
N ALA A 376 9.39 49.47 -6.87
CA ALA A 376 8.87 50.11 -5.67
C ALA A 376 8.06 49.07 -4.84
N GLY A 377 8.41 48.94 -3.57
CA GLY A 377 7.73 47.97 -2.66
C GLY A 377 8.23 46.54 -2.72
N LEU A 378 9.18 46.21 -3.60
CA LEU A 378 9.84 44.91 -3.59
C LEU A 378 10.93 44.85 -2.52
N THR A 379 10.94 43.81 -1.73
CA THR A 379 11.97 43.57 -0.72
C THR A 379 12.73 42.29 -1.09
N CYS A 380 14.06 42.37 -1.01
CA CYS A 380 14.92 41.23 -1.30
C CYS A 380 14.73 40.10 -0.30
N GLU A 381 14.51 38.89 -0.80
CA GLU A 381 14.54 37.64 -0.01
C GLU A 381 16.00 37.24 0.20
N SER A 382 16.59 37.66 1.30
CA SER A 382 18.04 37.64 1.57
C SER A 382 18.67 36.27 1.79
N TYR A 383 17.94 35.19 1.66
CA TYR A 383 18.46 33.85 1.93
C TYR A 383 19.41 33.31 0.84
N TYR A 384 19.03 33.52 -0.42
CA TYR A 384 19.81 32.99 -1.55
C TYR A 384 20.93 33.92 -1.98
N THR A 385 20.71 35.22 -1.84
CA THR A 385 21.66 36.22 -2.30
C THR A 385 21.63 37.46 -1.41
N THR A 386 22.80 38.04 -1.14
CA THR A 386 22.86 39.41 -0.60
C THR A 386 22.52 40.38 -1.74
N CYS A 387 21.26 40.79 -1.86
CA CYS A 387 20.90 41.79 -2.84
C CYS A 387 21.60 43.10 -2.53
N SER A 388 22.73 43.31 -3.16
CA SER A 388 23.55 44.51 -2.98
C SER A 388 23.11 45.71 -3.87
N GLN A 389 22.19 45.43 -4.79
CA GLN A 389 21.68 46.41 -5.77
C GLN A 389 20.13 46.32 -5.83
N PRO A 390 19.44 47.38 -6.29
CA PRO A 390 18.02 47.33 -6.62
C PRO A 390 17.71 46.20 -7.63
N PRO A 391 16.44 45.68 -7.69
CA PRO A 391 16.08 44.62 -8.60
C PRO A 391 16.38 45.00 -10.05
N ALA A 392 17.00 44.07 -10.80
CA ALA A 392 17.31 44.30 -12.23
C ALA A 392 16.03 44.07 -13.05
N LEU A 393 15.28 45.15 -13.24
CA LEU A 393 14.03 45.19 -13.98
C LEU A 393 14.21 45.88 -15.36
N GLY A 394 13.21 45.66 -16.23
CA GLY A 394 13.21 46.29 -17.59
C GLY A 394 13.47 45.28 -18.70
N GLY A 395 13.71 44.01 -18.36
CA GLY A 395 13.77 42.80 -19.22
C GLY A 395 12.84 41.72 -18.73
N PRO A 396 12.95 40.51 -19.29
CA PRO A 396 12.23 39.33 -18.77
C PRO A 396 12.59 39.06 -17.31
N ILE A 397 11.59 38.73 -16.49
CA ILE A 397 11.73 38.27 -15.10
C ILE A 397 10.90 37.03 -14.91
N ASP A 398 11.40 36.07 -14.13
CA ASP A 398 10.62 34.90 -13.73
C ASP A 398 9.77 35.21 -12.51
N ALA A 399 8.56 34.71 -12.49
CA ALA A 399 7.66 34.85 -11.37
C ALA A 399 7.05 33.51 -10.95
N VAL A 400 6.95 33.31 -9.64
CA VAL A 400 6.27 32.17 -9.03
C VAL A 400 5.04 32.66 -8.30
N TRP A 401 3.89 32.18 -8.71
CA TRP A 401 2.60 32.65 -8.22
C TRP A 401 1.68 31.50 -7.85
N THR A 402 0.84 31.70 -6.86
CA THR A 402 -0.20 30.78 -6.43
C THR A 402 -1.54 31.50 -6.37
N ASP A 403 -2.60 30.91 -6.92
CA ASP A 403 -3.97 31.37 -6.65
C ASP A 403 -4.46 30.76 -5.33
N PRO A 404 -4.47 31.54 -4.21
CA PRO A 404 -4.82 30.96 -2.89
C PRO A 404 -6.29 30.57 -2.76
N ASN A 405 -7.14 30.98 -3.70
CA ASN A 405 -8.59 30.75 -3.65
C ASN A 405 -9.00 29.43 -4.35
N ASN A 406 -8.05 28.73 -4.97
CA ASN A 406 -8.37 27.61 -5.82
C ASN A 406 -7.60 26.35 -5.43
N ASN A 407 -8.29 25.41 -4.85
CA ASN A 407 -7.73 24.15 -4.39
C ASN A 407 -7.79 23.07 -5.48
N ARG A 408 -6.75 22.27 -5.58
CA ARG A 408 -6.69 21.11 -6.47
C ARG A 408 -7.33 19.87 -5.83
N TYR A 409 -8.12 19.18 -6.63
CA TYR A 409 -8.71 17.88 -6.26
C TYR A 409 -8.40 16.85 -7.33
N SER A 410 -7.88 15.70 -6.93
CA SER A 410 -7.67 14.56 -7.81
C SER A 410 -8.52 13.37 -7.39
N ASP A 411 -9.04 12.64 -8.37
CA ASP A 411 -9.77 11.40 -8.20
C ASP A 411 -8.93 10.22 -8.66
N ASN A 412 -8.88 9.22 -7.82
CA ASN A 412 -8.28 7.95 -8.10
C ASN A 412 -9.36 6.88 -8.04
N ILE A 413 -9.57 6.13 -9.11
CA ILE A 413 -10.60 5.08 -9.17
C ILE A 413 -9.96 3.76 -9.52
N ASN A 414 -10.04 2.80 -8.60
CA ASN A 414 -9.60 1.43 -8.81
C ASN A 414 -10.80 0.49 -8.91
N THR A 415 -10.75 -0.44 -9.85
CA THR A 415 -11.77 -1.49 -10.04
C THR A 415 -11.09 -2.83 -10.21
N GLU A 416 -11.37 -3.77 -9.29
CA GLU A 416 -10.87 -5.14 -9.33
C GLU A 416 -12.02 -6.12 -9.57
N GLN A 417 -11.77 -7.10 -10.45
CA GLN A 417 -12.73 -8.17 -10.77
C GLN A 417 -12.03 -9.51 -10.87
N ARG A 418 -12.68 -10.56 -10.43
CA ARG A 418 -12.17 -11.92 -10.56
C ARG A 418 -13.28 -12.93 -10.75
N ALA A 419 -13.07 -13.89 -11.66
CA ALA A 419 -13.84 -15.11 -11.80
C ALA A 419 -12.95 -16.32 -11.54
N LEU A 420 -13.36 -17.22 -10.66
CA LEU A 420 -12.65 -18.45 -10.31
C LEU A 420 -13.58 -19.65 -10.40
N LEU A 421 -13.17 -20.67 -11.15
CA LEU A 421 -13.79 -22.00 -11.16
C LEU A 421 -12.81 -23.00 -10.58
N THR A 422 -13.19 -23.66 -9.50
CA THR A 422 -12.40 -24.71 -8.83
C THR A 422 -13.13 -26.04 -8.92
N PHE A 423 -12.43 -27.05 -9.40
CA PHE A 423 -12.85 -28.45 -9.34
C PHE A 423 -11.87 -29.18 -8.43
N SER A 424 -12.38 -29.81 -7.37
CA SER A 424 -11.55 -30.55 -6.41
C SER A 424 -12.20 -31.87 -6.04
N GLY A 425 -11.40 -32.84 -5.63
CA GLY A 425 -11.91 -34.15 -5.22
C GLY A 425 -10.88 -34.97 -4.47
N ASP A 426 -11.38 -36.03 -3.86
CA ASP A 426 -10.57 -37.11 -3.23
C ASP A 426 -11.08 -38.43 -3.77
N ASN A 427 -10.29 -39.10 -4.62
CA ASN A 427 -10.67 -40.34 -5.23
C ASN A 427 -9.43 -41.23 -5.46
N ALA A 428 -9.58 -42.52 -5.16
CA ALA A 428 -8.52 -43.51 -5.32
C ALA A 428 -7.19 -43.14 -4.61
N GLY A 429 -7.26 -42.42 -3.47
CA GLY A 429 -6.10 -42.01 -2.69
C GLY A 429 -5.40 -40.74 -3.24
N TRP A 430 -5.92 -40.17 -4.30
CA TRP A 430 -5.48 -38.88 -4.81
C TRP A 430 -6.42 -37.77 -4.36
N ASN A 431 -5.85 -36.74 -3.70
CA ASN A 431 -6.50 -35.47 -3.49
C ASN A 431 -6.06 -34.52 -4.59
N TYR A 432 -6.99 -33.93 -5.34
CA TYR A 432 -6.67 -33.09 -6.49
C TYR A 432 -7.53 -31.83 -6.57
N THR A 433 -6.94 -30.79 -7.15
CA THR A 433 -7.59 -29.50 -7.42
C THR A 433 -7.17 -28.99 -8.79
N LEU A 434 -8.15 -28.53 -9.58
CA LEU A 434 -7.97 -27.86 -10.85
C LEU A 434 -8.70 -26.52 -10.81
N ASN A 435 -8.05 -25.46 -11.27
CA ASN A 435 -8.55 -24.10 -11.20
C ASN A 435 -8.46 -23.41 -12.56
N LEU A 436 -9.51 -22.65 -12.89
CA LEU A 436 -9.53 -21.67 -13.96
C LEU A 436 -9.77 -20.32 -13.31
N ASN A 437 -8.84 -19.39 -13.44
CA ASN A 437 -8.87 -18.08 -12.83
C ASN A 437 -8.72 -17.00 -13.89
N TRP A 438 -9.53 -15.96 -13.77
CA TRP A 438 -9.42 -14.72 -14.53
C TRP A 438 -9.59 -13.55 -13.57
N SER A 439 -8.71 -12.56 -13.67
CA SER A 439 -8.82 -11.30 -12.94
C SER A 439 -8.43 -10.11 -13.80
N GLN A 440 -8.95 -8.94 -13.45
CA GLN A 440 -8.68 -7.68 -14.10
C GLN A 440 -8.67 -6.54 -13.08
N ASN A 441 -7.62 -5.73 -13.13
CA ASN A 441 -7.52 -4.45 -12.44
C ASN A 441 -7.64 -3.33 -13.48
N LEU A 442 -8.48 -2.33 -13.19
CA LEU A 442 -8.62 -1.09 -13.95
C LEU A 442 -8.39 0.07 -13.01
N ASN A 443 -7.49 0.97 -13.39
CA ASN A 443 -7.18 2.15 -12.62
C ASN A 443 -7.29 3.41 -13.47
N THR A 444 -7.83 4.49 -12.92
CA THR A 444 -7.88 5.80 -13.57
C THR A 444 -7.58 6.88 -12.57
N ASP A 445 -6.68 7.78 -12.96
CA ASP A 445 -6.35 9.00 -12.24
C ASP A 445 -6.84 10.21 -13.02
N GLY A 446 -7.50 11.12 -12.32
CA GLY A 446 -8.09 12.30 -12.95
C GLY A 446 -8.16 13.49 -12.01
N ASN A 447 -8.38 14.64 -12.59
CA ASN A 447 -8.57 15.90 -11.88
C ASN A 447 -10.05 16.26 -11.86
N VAL A 448 -10.54 16.72 -10.71
CA VAL A 448 -11.95 17.09 -10.49
C VAL A 448 -12.09 18.49 -9.87
N GLY A 449 -11.14 19.36 -10.15
CA GLY A 449 -11.11 20.76 -9.75
C GLY A 449 -9.70 21.31 -9.56
N GLY A 450 -9.53 22.60 -9.84
CA GLY A 450 -8.34 23.34 -9.53
C GLY A 450 -7.12 23.12 -10.42
N TYR A 451 -7.23 22.39 -11.50
CA TYR A 451 -6.16 22.18 -12.47
C TYR A 451 -6.42 23.00 -13.72
N PRO A 452 -5.55 23.96 -14.05
CA PRO A 452 -5.76 24.79 -15.22
C PRO A 452 -5.22 24.16 -16.49
N ASP A 453 -5.81 24.52 -17.61
CA ASP A 453 -5.15 24.55 -18.90
C ASP A 453 -4.21 25.78 -18.90
N GLU A 454 -2.91 25.53 -18.77
CA GLU A 454 -1.92 26.58 -18.63
C GLU A 454 -1.82 27.47 -19.89
N SER A 455 -2.19 26.94 -21.06
CA SER A 455 -2.21 27.73 -22.29
C SER A 455 -3.25 28.86 -22.27
N VAL A 456 -4.25 28.75 -21.39
CA VAL A 456 -5.24 29.82 -21.15
C VAL A 456 -4.68 30.91 -20.25
N LEU A 457 -3.89 30.52 -19.22
CA LEU A 457 -3.27 31.48 -18.29
C LEU A 457 -2.06 32.20 -18.91
N ALA A 458 -1.29 31.48 -19.72
CA ALA A 458 -0.10 31.92 -20.40
C ALA A 458 -0.17 31.60 -21.90
N PRO A 459 -0.93 32.37 -22.68
CA PRO A 459 -1.24 32.05 -24.09
C PRO A 459 -0.06 32.25 -25.06
N THR A 460 1.06 32.80 -24.59
CA THR A 460 2.26 33.00 -25.37
C THR A 460 3.49 32.55 -24.59
N THR A 461 4.54 32.22 -25.34
CA THR A 461 5.85 31.88 -24.77
C THR A 461 6.90 32.86 -25.22
N ASP A 462 7.90 33.13 -24.38
CA ASP A 462 9.05 33.89 -24.81
C ASP A 462 9.78 33.18 -25.95
N PRO A 463 10.06 33.83 -27.07
CA PRO A 463 10.69 33.18 -28.24
C PRO A 463 12.16 32.81 -28.02
N ILE A 464 12.79 33.29 -26.94
CA ILE A 464 14.20 33.04 -26.63
C ILE A 464 14.31 31.98 -25.53
N THR A 465 13.55 32.14 -24.43
CA THR A 465 13.61 31.25 -23.27
C THR A 465 12.66 30.08 -23.36
N GLY A 466 11.60 30.19 -24.17
CA GLY A 466 10.53 29.16 -24.26
C GLY A 466 9.60 29.14 -23.03
N VAL A 467 9.83 30.02 -22.05
CA VAL A 467 9.04 30.11 -20.83
C VAL A 467 7.65 30.68 -21.11
N PRO A 468 6.54 30.15 -20.53
CA PRO A 468 5.21 30.74 -20.70
C PRO A 468 5.13 32.15 -20.14
N ILE A 469 4.57 33.06 -20.94
CA ILE A 469 4.32 34.46 -20.54
C ILE A 469 2.89 34.59 -20.03
N ILE A 470 2.72 35.03 -18.78
CA ILE A 470 1.39 35.18 -18.17
C ILE A 470 0.54 36.20 -18.92
N SER A 471 -0.78 35.95 -18.95
CA SER A 471 -1.75 36.91 -19.51
C SER A 471 -1.78 38.21 -18.71
N ASN A 472 -1.74 39.35 -19.40
CA ASN A 472 -1.82 40.69 -18.81
C ASN A 472 -3.18 41.02 -18.12
N LEU A 473 -4.13 40.11 -18.13
CA LEU A 473 -5.36 40.21 -17.37
C LEU A 473 -5.19 39.68 -15.92
N ILE A 474 -4.17 38.89 -15.64
CA ILE A 474 -3.90 38.33 -14.32
C ILE A 474 -2.98 39.25 -13.53
N ASN A 475 -3.39 39.58 -12.32
CA ASN A 475 -2.56 40.34 -11.37
C ASN A 475 -1.86 39.38 -10.40
N PRO A 476 -0.59 39.05 -10.58
CA PRO A 476 0.12 38.14 -9.68
C PRO A 476 0.46 38.77 -8.32
N PHE A 477 0.41 40.08 -8.20
CA PHE A 477 0.83 40.83 -7.00
C PHE A 477 -0.33 41.37 -6.15
N GLY A 478 -1.58 41.13 -6.53
CA GLY A 478 -2.73 41.65 -5.80
C GLY A 478 -4.05 41.01 -6.21
N PRO A 479 -5.17 41.59 -5.73
CA PRO A 479 -6.49 41.08 -6.05
C PRO A 479 -6.75 41.10 -7.56
N GLN A 480 -7.42 40.05 -8.04
CA GLN A 480 -7.79 39.95 -9.44
C GLN A 480 -8.89 40.94 -9.84
N THR A 481 -8.80 41.45 -11.03
CA THR A 481 -9.94 42.12 -11.68
C THR A 481 -11.03 41.12 -12.02
N ALA A 482 -12.25 41.57 -12.30
CA ALA A 482 -13.32 40.67 -12.76
C ALA A 482 -12.94 39.94 -14.05
N ALA A 483 -12.16 40.55 -14.95
CA ALA A 483 -11.68 39.93 -16.17
C ALA A 483 -10.58 38.89 -15.89
N GLY A 484 -9.62 39.18 -15.01
CA GLY A 484 -8.60 38.25 -14.59
C GLY A 484 -9.17 37.03 -13.89
N GLN A 485 -10.12 37.23 -12.96
CA GLN A 485 -10.80 36.14 -12.29
C GLN A 485 -11.63 35.27 -13.26
N ALA A 486 -12.27 35.88 -14.25
CA ALA A 486 -13.01 35.15 -15.28
C ALA A 486 -12.06 34.30 -16.15
N LEU A 487 -10.88 34.80 -16.49
CA LEU A 487 -9.86 34.05 -17.22
C LEU A 487 -9.36 32.88 -16.41
N ILE A 488 -8.99 33.12 -15.15
CA ILE A 488 -8.55 32.04 -14.22
C ILE A 488 -9.64 30.97 -14.11
N ASN A 489 -10.88 31.35 -13.88
CA ASN A 489 -11.98 30.38 -13.76
C ASN A 489 -12.23 29.60 -15.07
N SER A 490 -11.97 30.21 -16.24
CA SER A 490 -12.14 29.55 -17.53
C SER A 490 -11.01 28.59 -17.88
N SER A 491 -9.87 28.69 -17.21
CA SER A 491 -8.74 27.76 -17.42
C SER A 491 -8.94 26.42 -16.74
N TYR A 492 -9.76 26.37 -15.69
CA TYR A 492 -9.91 25.11 -14.94
C TYR A 492 -10.67 24.07 -15.76
N ILE A 493 -10.06 22.92 -15.89
CA ILE A 493 -10.57 21.78 -16.64
C ILE A 493 -10.51 20.51 -15.79
N ASP A 494 -11.51 19.66 -15.98
CA ASP A 494 -11.59 18.34 -15.33
C ASP A 494 -11.35 17.23 -16.37
N GLY A 495 -10.72 16.15 -15.96
CA GLY A 495 -10.53 15.02 -16.84
C GLY A 495 -9.65 13.92 -16.27
N VAL A 496 -9.63 12.80 -16.95
CA VAL A 496 -8.71 11.70 -16.65
C VAL A 496 -7.38 11.98 -17.33
N TYR A 497 -6.28 12.01 -16.57
CA TYR A 497 -4.95 12.22 -17.13
C TYR A 497 -4.20 10.91 -17.36
N GLU A 498 -4.50 9.84 -16.61
CA GLU A 498 -3.93 8.51 -16.80
C GLU A 498 -4.96 7.40 -16.62
N ALA A 499 -4.86 6.35 -17.41
CA ALA A 499 -5.68 5.15 -17.33
C ALA A 499 -4.86 3.89 -17.54
N GLY A 500 -5.04 2.92 -16.65
CA GLY A 500 -4.33 1.65 -16.67
C GLY A 500 -5.27 0.44 -16.65
N LYS A 501 -4.76 -0.67 -17.17
CA LYS A 501 -5.45 -1.95 -17.23
C LYS A 501 -4.47 -3.11 -17.13
N MET A 502 -4.65 -3.93 -16.11
CA MET A 502 -3.95 -5.19 -15.93
C MET A 502 -4.94 -6.36 -16.02
N LYS A 503 -4.63 -7.37 -16.82
CA LYS A 503 -5.41 -8.61 -16.91
C LYS A 503 -4.52 -9.80 -16.64
N ARG A 504 -5.07 -10.78 -15.95
CA ARG A 504 -4.45 -12.08 -15.69
C ARG A 504 -5.44 -13.19 -15.90
N TRP A 505 -5.04 -14.23 -16.61
CA TRP A 505 -5.73 -15.51 -16.64
C TRP A 505 -4.77 -16.61 -16.22
N SER A 506 -5.28 -17.65 -15.56
CA SER A 506 -4.46 -18.82 -15.25
C SER A 506 -5.27 -20.10 -15.24
N VAL A 507 -4.58 -21.18 -15.58
CA VAL A 507 -5.01 -22.58 -15.40
C VAL A 507 -3.99 -23.23 -14.50
N SER A 508 -4.39 -23.67 -13.34
CA SER A 508 -3.49 -24.31 -12.39
C SER A 508 -4.12 -25.57 -11.80
N GLY A 509 -3.29 -26.51 -11.43
CA GLY A 509 -3.76 -27.71 -10.77
C GLY A 509 -2.67 -28.38 -9.97
N HIS A 510 -3.08 -29.11 -8.94
CA HIS A 510 -2.18 -29.96 -8.18
C HIS A 510 -2.91 -31.23 -7.74
N ALA A 511 -2.13 -32.27 -7.50
CA ALA A 511 -2.63 -33.51 -6.94
C ALA A 511 -1.63 -34.06 -5.93
N SER A 512 -2.13 -34.61 -4.82
CA SER A 512 -1.31 -35.24 -3.79
C SER A 512 -1.73 -36.69 -3.54
N HIS A 513 -0.75 -37.52 -3.20
CA HIS A 513 -0.95 -38.94 -2.94
C HIS A 513 -0.10 -39.41 -1.77
N ARG A 514 -0.68 -40.31 -0.95
CA ARG A 514 0.05 -40.94 0.16
C ARG A 514 0.90 -42.07 -0.37
N LEU A 515 2.19 -42.08 -0.03
CA LEU A 515 3.16 -43.11 -0.46
C LEU A 515 3.35 -44.24 0.56
N GLY A 516 2.69 -44.16 1.73
CA GLY A 516 2.86 -45.06 2.84
C GLY A 516 3.95 -44.66 3.83
N ASP A 517 3.99 -45.38 4.96
CA ASP A 517 4.93 -45.16 6.07
C ASP A 517 6.25 -45.92 5.84
N ALA A 518 7.08 -45.43 4.92
CA ALA A 518 8.33 -46.08 4.52
C ALA A 518 9.39 -46.11 5.65
N PHE A 519 9.33 -45.18 6.59
CA PHE A 519 10.30 -45.03 7.69
C PHE A 519 9.75 -45.45 9.05
N HIS A 520 8.55 -46.06 9.09
CA HIS A 520 7.85 -46.45 10.31
C HIS A 520 7.66 -45.28 11.31
N ALA A 521 7.43 -44.13 10.78
CA ALA A 521 7.24 -42.87 11.53
C ALA A 521 5.86 -42.78 12.19
N GLY A 522 4.92 -43.61 11.77
CA GLY A 522 3.54 -43.63 12.26
C GLY A 522 2.57 -42.77 11.43
N HIS A 523 3.04 -42.20 10.35
CA HIS A 523 2.25 -41.47 9.33
C HIS A 523 2.92 -41.57 7.96
N ASP A 524 2.10 -41.41 6.90
CA ASP A 524 2.53 -41.64 5.54
C ASP A 524 3.38 -40.51 5.00
N ALA A 525 4.37 -40.84 4.17
CA ALA A 525 4.97 -39.88 3.26
C ALA A 525 3.92 -39.45 2.21
N VAL A 526 3.96 -38.17 1.78
CA VAL A 526 3.00 -37.62 0.83
C VAL A 526 3.75 -36.93 -0.30
N LEU A 527 3.40 -37.25 -1.53
CA LEU A 527 3.87 -36.58 -2.74
C LEU A 527 2.77 -35.68 -3.26
N ALA A 528 3.08 -34.41 -3.57
CA ALA A 528 2.24 -33.52 -4.36
C ALA A 528 2.97 -33.08 -5.62
N ILE A 529 2.24 -33.01 -6.73
CA ILE A 529 2.71 -32.52 -8.02
C ILE A 529 1.72 -31.48 -8.56
N GLY A 530 2.20 -30.48 -9.25
CA GLY A 530 1.30 -29.48 -9.81
C GLY A 530 1.88 -28.72 -10.98
N PHE A 531 1.00 -27.92 -11.57
CA PHE A 531 1.34 -27.05 -12.69
C PHE A 531 0.60 -25.72 -12.57
N ASP A 532 1.16 -24.68 -13.20
CA ASP A 532 0.56 -23.36 -13.37
C ASP A 532 0.89 -22.82 -14.75
N VAL A 533 -0.14 -22.43 -15.50
CA VAL A 533 -0.02 -21.74 -16.78
C VAL A 533 -0.80 -20.45 -16.70
N ARG A 534 -0.14 -19.33 -16.94
CA ARG A 534 -0.80 -18.02 -16.86
C ARG A 534 -0.38 -17.07 -17.96
N GLY A 535 -1.25 -16.13 -18.27
CA GLY A 535 -0.97 -15.01 -19.16
C GLY A 535 -1.31 -13.69 -18.49
N ASP A 536 -0.39 -12.74 -18.58
CA ASP A 536 -0.49 -11.39 -18.08
C ASP A 536 -0.52 -10.41 -19.26
N SER A 537 -1.36 -9.38 -19.19
CA SER A 537 -1.41 -8.28 -20.14
C SER A 537 -1.56 -6.97 -19.37
N PHE A 538 -0.65 -6.05 -19.62
CA PHE A 538 -0.55 -4.75 -18.98
C PHE A 538 -0.66 -3.65 -20.00
N GLN A 539 -1.40 -2.60 -19.68
CA GLN A 539 -1.49 -1.37 -20.45
C GLN A 539 -1.73 -0.22 -19.49
N SER A 540 -0.88 0.81 -19.54
CA SER A 540 -1.09 2.11 -18.89
C SER A 540 -0.76 3.19 -19.89
N ALA A 541 -1.54 4.27 -19.92
CA ALA A 541 -1.31 5.38 -20.80
C ALA A 541 -1.85 6.68 -20.21
N THR A 542 -1.11 7.76 -20.42
CA THR A 542 -1.62 9.12 -20.25
C THR A 542 -2.62 9.42 -21.37
N THR A 543 -3.61 10.23 -21.05
CA THR A 543 -4.63 10.68 -22.03
C THR A 543 -4.22 12.00 -22.68
N PRO A 544 -4.88 12.43 -23.77
CA PRO A 544 -4.64 13.75 -24.34
C PRO A 544 -4.90 14.92 -23.36
N TYR A 545 -5.77 14.72 -22.37
CA TYR A 545 -6.01 15.71 -21.32
C TYR A 545 -4.74 15.98 -20.48
N ASN A 546 -3.88 14.97 -20.28
CA ASN A 546 -2.61 15.15 -19.57
C ASN A 546 -1.73 16.23 -20.21
N ASN A 547 -1.76 16.38 -21.52
CA ASN A 547 -0.93 17.39 -22.21
C ASN A 547 -1.35 18.84 -21.89
N LEU A 548 -2.60 19.03 -21.44
CA LEU A 548 -3.13 20.36 -21.05
C LEU A 548 -2.78 20.71 -19.60
N VAL A 549 -2.53 19.71 -18.77
CA VAL A 549 -2.27 19.83 -17.32
C VAL A 549 -0.93 19.22 -16.93
N SER A 550 -0.03 18.98 -17.88
CA SER A 550 1.21 18.21 -17.65
C SER A 550 2.18 18.85 -16.67
N ALA A 551 2.27 20.19 -16.68
CA ALA A 551 3.09 20.89 -15.69
C ALA A 551 2.54 20.73 -14.27
N ALA A 552 1.21 20.62 -14.12
CA ALA A 552 0.55 20.37 -12.84
C ALA A 552 0.64 18.91 -12.38
N THR A 553 0.63 17.95 -13.30
CA THR A 553 0.70 16.51 -12.98
C THR A 553 2.14 16.01 -12.91
N GLY A 554 3.08 16.68 -13.57
CA GLY A 554 4.46 16.21 -13.70
C GLY A 554 4.64 14.94 -14.52
N LEU A 555 3.55 14.44 -15.17
CA LEU A 555 3.57 13.21 -15.95
C LEU A 555 3.95 13.52 -17.41
N SER A 556 5.00 12.87 -17.87
CA SER A 556 5.31 12.83 -19.30
C SER A 556 4.27 11.98 -20.05
N SER A 557 3.90 12.41 -21.25
CA SER A 557 3.07 11.59 -22.16
C SER A 557 3.72 10.24 -22.41
N SER A 558 3.12 9.17 -21.91
CA SER A 558 3.63 7.81 -22.06
C SER A 558 2.51 6.80 -22.27
N ALA A 559 2.81 5.74 -23.00
CA ALA A 559 1.94 4.57 -23.13
C ALA A 559 2.80 3.33 -22.98
N VAL A 560 2.54 2.57 -21.93
CA VAL A 560 3.20 1.29 -21.64
C VAL A 560 2.26 0.17 -22.03
N GLN A 561 2.73 -0.75 -22.84
CA GLN A 561 1.97 -1.95 -23.21
C GLN A 561 2.87 -3.17 -23.26
N GLY A 562 2.51 -4.20 -22.53
CA GLY A 562 3.25 -5.45 -22.49
C GLY A 562 2.36 -6.66 -22.21
N SER A 563 2.84 -7.82 -22.61
CA SER A 563 2.20 -9.10 -22.26
C SER A 563 3.24 -10.18 -22.10
N ARG A 564 2.95 -11.17 -21.24
CA ARG A 564 3.77 -12.36 -21.04
C ARG A 564 2.93 -13.59 -20.82
N THR A 565 3.53 -14.74 -21.08
CA THR A 565 3.04 -16.03 -20.61
C THR A 565 4.07 -16.66 -19.67
N ALA A 566 3.60 -17.33 -18.63
CA ALA A 566 4.43 -18.09 -17.72
C ALA A 566 3.85 -19.52 -17.61
N GLN A 567 4.72 -20.50 -17.56
CA GLN A 567 4.38 -21.92 -17.39
C GLN A 567 5.27 -22.47 -16.29
N ALA A 568 4.70 -23.24 -15.38
CA ALA A 568 5.46 -23.83 -14.29
C ALA A 568 5.01 -25.25 -14.01
N VAL A 569 5.95 -26.03 -13.51
CA VAL A 569 5.70 -27.32 -12.88
C VAL A 569 6.39 -27.33 -11.52
N PHE A 570 5.77 -27.99 -10.54
CA PHE A 570 6.32 -28.09 -9.20
C PHE A 570 6.05 -29.45 -8.58
N VAL A 571 6.89 -29.82 -7.64
CA VAL A 571 6.78 -31.01 -6.83
C VAL A 571 7.00 -30.66 -5.37
N GLU A 572 6.25 -31.30 -4.49
CA GLU A 572 6.44 -31.24 -3.03
C GLU A 572 6.40 -32.66 -2.48
N LEU A 573 7.38 -33.01 -1.67
CA LEU A 573 7.50 -34.31 -1.02
C LEU A 573 7.66 -34.11 0.48
N ASN A 574 6.66 -34.56 1.25
CA ASN A 574 6.76 -34.67 2.71
C ASN A 574 7.22 -36.07 3.06
N VAL A 575 8.29 -36.16 3.84
CA VAL A 575 8.89 -37.41 4.30
C VAL A 575 8.98 -37.39 5.82
N PRO A 576 8.13 -38.13 6.52
CA PRO A 576 8.30 -38.35 7.95
C PRO A 576 9.45 -39.35 8.16
N MET A 577 10.63 -38.82 8.56
CA MET A 577 11.84 -39.60 8.78
C MET A 577 11.77 -40.40 10.09
N SER A 578 10.98 -39.96 11.05
CA SER A 578 10.69 -40.59 12.32
C SER A 578 9.42 -39.95 12.93
N ARG A 579 8.95 -40.53 14.07
CA ARG A 579 7.84 -39.91 14.84
C ARG A 579 8.11 -38.45 15.30
N GLN A 580 9.34 -38.02 15.26
CA GLN A 580 9.78 -36.71 15.76
C GLN A 580 10.30 -35.79 14.66
N ILE A 581 10.60 -36.32 13.48
CA ILE A 581 11.27 -35.56 12.41
C ILE A 581 10.47 -35.72 11.12
N ASP A 582 9.98 -34.57 10.61
CA ASP A 582 9.41 -34.43 9.29
C ASP A 582 10.32 -33.55 8.41
N VAL A 583 10.47 -33.92 7.15
CA VAL A 583 11.22 -33.19 6.15
C VAL A 583 10.30 -32.92 4.96
N ASP A 584 10.21 -31.67 4.56
CA ASP A 584 9.55 -31.29 3.31
C ASP A 584 10.59 -30.80 2.31
N ILE A 585 10.46 -31.25 1.07
CA ILE A 585 11.31 -30.83 -0.04
C ILE A 585 10.38 -30.41 -1.17
N SER A 586 10.57 -29.22 -1.68
CA SER A 586 9.84 -28.75 -2.86
C SER A 586 10.77 -28.12 -3.87
N ASP A 587 10.41 -28.27 -5.13
CA ASP A 587 11.13 -27.70 -6.27
C ASP A 587 10.14 -27.25 -7.34
N ARG A 588 10.43 -26.11 -7.97
CA ARG A 588 9.62 -25.50 -9.02
C ARG A 588 10.48 -24.97 -10.14
N GLU A 589 10.15 -25.32 -11.36
CA GLU A 589 10.67 -24.72 -12.57
C GLU A 589 9.61 -23.83 -13.23
N ASP A 590 9.95 -22.57 -13.45
CA ASP A 590 9.14 -21.59 -14.17
C ASP A 590 9.80 -21.24 -15.52
N ARG A 591 8.98 -21.11 -16.58
CA ARG A 591 9.39 -20.64 -17.88
C ARG A 591 8.54 -19.44 -18.29
N TYR A 592 9.18 -18.30 -18.50
CA TYR A 592 8.57 -17.05 -18.94
C TYR A 592 8.91 -16.77 -20.39
N SER A 593 7.97 -16.11 -21.11
CA SER A 593 8.13 -15.80 -22.53
C SER A 593 9.12 -14.65 -22.81
N ASP A 594 9.45 -13.85 -21.81
CA ASP A 594 10.26 -12.62 -21.92
C ASP A 594 11.71 -12.81 -21.44
N PHE A 595 11.96 -13.34 -20.23
CA PHE A 595 13.32 -13.45 -19.69
C PHE A 595 13.84 -14.88 -19.54
N GLY A 596 13.04 -15.93 -19.85
CA GLY A 596 13.51 -17.30 -19.87
C GLY A 596 13.09 -18.15 -18.68
N ARG A 597 14.03 -18.84 -17.99
CA ARG A 597 13.73 -19.86 -16.98
C ARG A 597 14.28 -19.49 -15.60
N THR A 598 13.56 -19.93 -14.56
CA THR A 598 14.04 -19.92 -13.18
C THR A 598 13.72 -21.26 -12.53
N ASN A 599 14.60 -21.71 -11.64
CA ASN A 599 14.39 -22.88 -10.80
C ASN A 599 14.56 -22.48 -9.32
N ASN A 600 13.60 -22.92 -8.48
CA ASN A 600 13.57 -22.55 -7.07
C ASN A 600 13.23 -23.75 -6.22
N GLY A 601 14.10 -24.02 -5.23
CA GLY A 601 13.94 -25.11 -4.28
C GLY A 601 13.70 -24.62 -2.87
N LYS A 602 13.06 -25.48 -2.05
CA LYS A 602 12.88 -25.28 -0.62
C LYS A 602 13.05 -26.60 0.11
N VAL A 603 13.72 -26.57 1.23
CA VAL A 603 13.78 -27.68 2.19
C VAL A 603 13.37 -27.16 3.55
N THR A 604 12.42 -27.83 4.20
CA THR A 604 12.03 -27.56 5.59
C THR A 604 12.20 -28.80 6.45
N VAL A 605 12.59 -28.60 7.70
CA VAL A 605 12.74 -29.65 8.69
C VAL A 605 11.96 -29.26 9.95
N ARG A 606 11.13 -30.16 10.43
CA ARG A 606 10.46 -30.08 11.72
C ARG A 606 11.01 -31.17 12.63
N TYR A 607 11.49 -30.78 13.82
CA TYR A 607 11.96 -31.71 14.84
C TYR A 607 11.23 -31.49 16.15
N GLN A 608 10.42 -32.47 16.57
CA GLN A 608 9.65 -32.43 17.80
C GLN A 608 10.14 -33.49 18.79
N PRO A 609 11.21 -33.19 19.56
CA PRO A 609 11.77 -34.15 20.53
C PRO A 609 10.80 -34.49 21.67
N SER A 610 9.88 -33.58 21.95
CA SER A 610 8.85 -33.78 22.97
C SER A 610 7.59 -33.01 22.60
N ARG A 611 6.48 -33.31 23.28
CA ARG A 611 5.21 -32.55 23.13
C ARG A 611 5.31 -31.10 23.58
N TYR A 612 6.40 -30.68 24.17
CA TYR A 612 6.60 -29.34 24.73
C TYR A 612 7.48 -28.43 23.86
N VAL A 613 8.25 -29.03 22.96
CA VAL A 613 9.21 -28.29 22.16
C VAL A 613 9.21 -28.82 20.74
N THR A 614 9.11 -27.91 19.79
CA THR A 614 9.30 -28.17 18.36
C THR A 614 10.35 -27.21 17.83
N PHE A 615 11.35 -27.70 17.15
CA PHE A 615 12.28 -26.93 16.35
C PHE A 615 11.87 -27.01 14.88
N ARG A 616 12.06 -25.94 14.16
CA ARG A 616 11.84 -25.90 12.71
C ARG A 616 12.97 -25.13 12.03
N GLY A 617 13.25 -25.47 10.79
CA GLY A 617 14.23 -24.76 9.96
C GLY A 617 13.85 -24.86 8.50
N ALA A 618 14.09 -23.80 7.75
CA ALA A 618 13.85 -23.75 6.32
C ALA A 618 15.04 -23.09 5.61
N ALA A 619 15.31 -23.59 4.40
CA ALA A 619 16.22 -22.93 3.46
C ALA A 619 15.54 -22.96 2.09
N SER A 620 15.46 -21.80 1.44
CA SER A 620 14.80 -21.70 0.13
C SER A 620 15.46 -20.66 -0.76
N THR A 621 15.28 -20.84 -2.07
CA THR A 621 15.55 -19.80 -3.07
C THR A 621 14.24 -19.15 -3.52
N GLY A 622 14.33 -17.92 -3.96
CA GLY A 622 13.18 -17.16 -4.47
C GLY A 622 13.56 -16.25 -5.61
N PHE A 623 12.56 -15.73 -6.31
CA PHE A 623 12.76 -14.78 -7.38
C PHE A 623 11.58 -13.82 -7.55
N ARG A 624 11.87 -12.63 -8.12
CA ARG A 624 10.86 -11.73 -8.68
C ARG A 624 11.14 -11.51 -10.17
N ALA A 625 10.14 -11.79 -10.99
CA ALA A 625 10.16 -11.44 -12.40
C ALA A 625 10.15 -9.90 -12.55
N PRO A 626 10.90 -9.31 -13.50
CA PRO A 626 10.71 -7.91 -13.85
C PRO A 626 9.24 -7.66 -14.19
N THR A 627 8.67 -6.53 -13.79
CA THR A 627 7.28 -6.21 -14.15
C THR A 627 7.17 -5.94 -15.67
N LEU A 628 5.95 -5.96 -16.20
CA LEU A 628 5.76 -5.53 -17.59
C LEU A 628 6.02 -4.02 -17.76
N PHE A 629 5.88 -3.25 -16.68
CA PHE A 629 6.28 -1.85 -16.65
C PHE A 629 7.80 -1.70 -16.75
N ASP A 630 8.57 -2.39 -15.89
CA ASP A 630 10.05 -2.37 -15.90
C ASP A 630 10.63 -2.74 -17.28
N LEU A 631 9.96 -3.65 -18.02
CA LEU A 631 10.43 -4.13 -19.31
C LEU A 631 10.02 -3.24 -20.50
N TYR A 632 8.80 -2.69 -20.46
CA TYR A 632 8.16 -2.13 -21.66
C TYR A 632 7.83 -0.64 -21.56
N GLN A 633 8.15 0.04 -20.45
CA GLN A 633 8.01 1.50 -20.37
C GLN A 633 8.84 2.13 -21.50
N PRO A 634 8.26 2.97 -22.36
CA PRO A 634 8.99 3.69 -23.38
C PRO A 634 10.06 4.59 -22.75
N ASN A 635 11.19 4.72 -23.42
CA ASN A 635 12.20 5.66 -22.97
C ASN A 635 11.73 7.10 -23.20
N PHE A 636 11.93 7.95 -22.21
CA PHE A 636 11.60 9.36 -22.26
C PHE A 636 12.71 10.21 -21.61
N MET A 637 12.77 11.46 -22.00
CA MET A 637 13.71 12.42 -21.45
C MET A 637 13.04 13.26 -20.38
N ALA A 638 13.72 13.45 -19.26
CA ALA A 638 13.30 14.34 -18.16
C ALA A 638 14.52 14.91 -17.45
N ALA A 639 14.29 15.89 -16.56
CA ALA A 639 15.34 16.38 -15.68
C ALA A 639 15.93 15.24 -14.84
N SER A 640 17.25 15.18 -14.73
CA SER A 640 17.95 14.08 -14.02
C SER A 640 17.90 14.25 -12.49
N SER A 641 17.51 15.42 -11.98
CA SER A 641 17.44 15.71 -10.54
C SER A 641 16.39 16.78 -10.27
N SER A 642 15.96 16.89 -9.01
CA SER A 642 15.02 17.94 -8.56
C SER A 642 15.72 19.26 -8.11
N GLY A 643 17.01 19.42 -8.34
CA GLY A 643 17.75 20.60 -7.91
C GLY A 643 19.12 20.75 -8.57
N ASN A 644 19.71 21.94 -8.41
CA ASN A 644 21.06 22.21 -8.92
C ASN A 644 22.07 21.25 -8.27
N MET A 645 22.88 20.62 -9.07
CA MET A 645 23.90 19.64 -8.65
C MET A 645 25.06 20.26 -7.83
N GLY A 646 25.09 21.60 -7.69
CA GLY A 646 26.22 22.33 -7.09
C GLY A 646 26.41 22.16 -5.59
N ASN A 647 25.35 21.86 -4.83
CA ASN A 647 25.43 21.83 -3.37
C ASN A 647 25.84 20.43 -2.87
N GLY A 648 27.09 20.29 -2.48
CA GLY A 648 27.64 19.09 -1.87
C GLY A 648 28.28 18.08 -2.82
N ASN A 649 28.27 18.32 -4.14
CA ASN A 649 28.94 17.43 -5.09
C ASN A 649 30.45 17.75 -5.14
N PRO A 650 31.34 16.82 -4.80
CA PRO A 650 32.79 17.05 -4.81
C PRO A 650 33.36 17.44 -6.18
N PHE A 651 32.66 17.13 -7.28
CA PHE A 651 33.04 17.57 -8.64
C PHE A 651 32.63 19.02 -8.94
N CYS A 652 31.70 19.59 -8.17
CA CYS A 652 31.25 20.96 -8.33
C CYS A 652 31.99 21.98 -7.47
N THR A 653 33.06 21.59 -6.78
CA THR A 653 33.91 22.52 -6.01
C THR A 653 34.84 23.32 -6.94
N PRO A 654 34.97 24.65 -6.74
CA PRO A 654 35.90 25.46 -7.51
C PRO A 654 37.32 24.89 -7.51
N GLY A 655 37.86 24.58 -8.69
CA GLY A 655 39.16 23.95 -8.87
C GLY A 655 39.17 22.48 -9.34
N ASN A 656 38.06 21.77 -9.22
CA ASN A 656 37.89 20.37 -9.70
C ASN A 656 37.18 20.28 -11.07
N TYR A 657 36.92 21.38 -11.72
CA TYR A 657 36.29 21.40 -13.03
C TYR A 657 37.22 20.99 -14.16
N ASN A 658 37.56 19.72 -14.22
CA ASN A 658 38.45 19.20 -15.26
C ASN A 658 37.72 18.79 -16.56
N VAL A 659 36.40 18.85 -16.59
CA VAL A 659 35.57 18.48 -17.76
C VAL A 659 34.53 19.57 -17.99
N GLU A 660 34.41 20.08 -19.21
CA GLU A 660 33.53 21.21 -19.56
C GLU A 660 32.04 20.93 -19.21
N TRP A 661 31.60 19.69 -19.36
CA TRP A 661 30.22 19.32 -19.01
C TRP A 661 29.94 19.39 -17.49
N THR A 662 30.95 19.21 -16.61
CA THR A 662 30.72 19.36 -15.17
C THR A 662 30.41 20.79 -14.76
N LYS A 663 30.93 21.80 -15.46
CA LYS A 663 30.58 23.19 -15.20
C LYS A 663 29.11 23.50 -15.53
N GLN A 664 28.60 22.98 -16.64
CA GLN A 664 27.20 23.18 -17.03
C GLN A 664 26.25 22.53 -16.03
N VAL A 665 26.53 21.28 -15.68
CA VAL A 665 25.66 20.48 -14.80
C VAL A 665 25.70 20.94 -13.34
N CYS A 666 26.78 21.50 -12.88
CA CYS A 666 26.88 21.99 -11.50
C CYS A 666 25.95 23.16 -11.19
N ASN A 667 25.56 23.94 -12.18
CA ASN A 667 24.68 25.10 -12.01
C ASN A 667 23.25 24.89 -12.55
N THR A 668 23.00 23.76 -13.26
CA THR A 668 21.71 23.46 -13.86
C THR A 668 21.33 21.98 -13.63
N GLN A 669 20.07 21.65 -13.84
CA GLN A 669 19.66 20.26 -13.92
C GLN A 669 20.10 19.66 -15.26
N GLY A 670 20.75 18.50 -15.23
CA GLY A 670 21.08 17.75 -16.46
C GLY A 670 19.89 16.96 -16.99
N LEU A 671 19.95 16.57 -18.27
CA LEU A 671 18.95 15.73 -18.90
C LEU A 671 19.20 14.25 -18.58
N GLY A 672 18.14 13.51 -18.27
CA GLY A 672 18.17 12.08 -18.00
C GLY A 672 17.29 11.29 -18.95
N LEU A 673 17.76 10.12 -19.41
CA LEU A 673 16.98 9.12 -20.17
C LEU A 673 16.41 8.09 -19.20
N TYR A 674 15.12 8.13 -18.96
CA TYR A 674 14.36 7.17 -18.15
C TYR A 674 13.63 6.18 -19.04
N GLY A 675 13.19 5.06 -18.44
CA GLY A 675 12.36 4.07 -19.12
C GLY A 675 12.71 2.65 -18.74
N GLY A 676 11.96 1.71 -19.30
CA GLY A 676 12.14 0.29 -19.08
C GLY A 676 13.34 -0.29 -19.82
N ASN A 677 13.67 -1.54 -19.44
CA ASN A 677 14.78 -2.25 -20.05
C ASN A 677 14.39 -3.71 -20.33
N ARG A 678 14.32 -4.08 -21.61
CA ARG A 678 13.96 -5.44 -22.05
C ARG A 678 15.01 -6.51 -21.76
N HIS A 679 16.19 -6.11 -21.27
CA HIS A 679 17.28 -7.02 -20.93
C HIS A 679 17.35 -7.32 -19.42
N LEU A 680 16.37 -6.88 -18.65
CA LEU A 680 16.31 -7.19 -17.22
C LEU A 680 16.19 -8.69 -16.99
N THR A 681 16.91 -9.13 -15.96
CA THR A 681 16.83 -10.49 -15.43
C THR A 681 16.05 -10.50 -14.14
N PRO A 682 15.54 -11.64 -13.69
CA PRO A 682 14.87 -11.72 -12.39
C PRO A 682 15.78 -11.30 -11.23
N GLU A 683 15.16 -10.65 -10.22
CA GLU A 683 15.78 -10.58 -8.90
C GLU A 683 15.76 -11.97 -8.28
N THR A 684 16.78 -12.30 -7.49
CA THR A 684 16.91 -13.62 -6.85
C THR A 684 17.15 -13.49 -5.36
N SER A 685 16.64 -14.44 -4.58
CA SER A 685 16.85 -14.47 -3.14
C SER A 685 17.30 -15.83 -2.61
N GLU A 686 18.00 -15.79 -1.49
CA GLU A 686 18.30 -16.92 -0.62
C GLU A 686 17.70 -16.61 0.75
N ASN A 687 16.85 -17.51 1.25
CA ASN A 687 16.11 -17.32 2.49
C ASN A 687 16.48 -18.45 3.46
N PHE A 688 16.70 -18.09 4.73
CA PHE A 688 17.00 -19.01 5.82
C PHE A 688 16.13 -18.66 7.02
N ASP A 689 15.47 -19.67 7.57
CA ASP A 689 14.58 -19.53 8.73
C ASP A 689 14.93 -20.60 9.76
N LEU A 690 14.92 -20.24 11.04
CA LEU A 690 15.16 -21.13 12.16
C LEU A 690 14.23 -20.76 13.31
N GLY A 691 13.38 -21.68 13.71
CA GLY A 691 12.38 -21.42 14.72
C GLY A 691 12.32 -22.44 15.84
N ALA A 692 11.77 -22.01 16.97
CA ALA A 692 11.46 -22.83 18.12
C ALA A 692 10.04 -22.53 18.61
N ILE A 693 9.24 -23.56 18.80
CA ILE A 693 7.90 -23.49 19.41
C ILE A 693 8.01 -24.20 20.76
N ILE A 694 7.63 -23.50 21.83
CA ILE A 694 7.70 -23.97 23.22
C ILE A 694 6.29 -23.94 23.79
N GLU A 695 5.76 -25.09 24.17
CA GLU A 695 4.42 -25.28 24.76
C GLU A 695 4.55 -25.84 26.18
N PRO A 696 4.99 -25.04 27.15
CA PRO A 696 5.28 -25.54 28.52
C PRO A 696 4.02 -26.04 29.24
N VAL A 697 2.85 -25.50 28.87
CA VAL A 697 1.53 -25.93 29.30
C VAL A 697 0.57 -25.89 28.11
N ARG A 698 -0.52 -26.67 28.18
CA ARG A 698 -1.46 -26.88 27.06
C ARG A 698 -2.02 -25.61 26.38
N ASN A 699 -2.05 -24.50 27.10
CA ASN A 699 -2.71 -23.28 26.66
C ASN A 699 -1.74 -22.11 26.44
N LEU A 700 -0.41 -22.36 26.54
CA LEU A 700 0.63 -21.38 26.32
C LEU A 700 1.56 -21.86 25.21
N GLY A 701 1.58 -21.15 24.11
CA GLY A 701 2.52 -21.31 23.00
C GLY A 701 3.44 -20.10 22.90
N ILE A 702 4.74 -20.33 22.85
CA ILE A 702 5.77 -19.32 22.64
C ILE A 702 6.52 -19.74 21.37
N THR A 703 6.54 -18.86 20.37
CA THR A 703 7.26 -19.08 19.12
C THR A 703 8.32 -18.02 18.94
N LEU A 704 9.51 -18.45 18.57
CA LEU A 704 10.66 -17.59 18.24
C LEU A 704 11.19 -18.04 16.89
N ASP A 705 11.18 -17.16 15.89
CA ASP A 705 11.66 -17.45 14.54
C ASP A 705 12.70 -16.42 14.13
N TYR A 706 13.94 -16.87 13.92
CA TYR A 706 14.97 -16.09 13.25
C TYR A 706 14.83 -16.25 11.75
N TYR A 707 14.92 -15.15 11.02
CA TYR A 707 14.92 -15.13 9.55
C TYR A 707 16.14 -14.40 9.03
N ARG A 708 16.59 -14.79 7.83
CA ARG A 708 17.58 -14.07 7.04
C ARG A 708 17.26 -14.17 5.56
N ILE A 709 17.23 -13.03 4.87
CA ILE A 709 16.95 -12.90 3.45
C ILE A 709 18.10 -12.16 2.78
N LEU A 710 18.67 -12.77 1.75
CA LEU A 710 19.70 -12.21 0.88
C LEU A 710 19.08 -12.01 -0.50
N LEU A 711 18.80 -10.76 -0.87
CA LEU A 711 18.23 -10.39 -2.16
C LEU A 711 19.31 -9.80 -3.05
N LYS A 712 19.39 -10.29 -4.29
CA LYS A 712 20.43 -9.94 -5.28
C LYS A 712 19.77 -9.47 -6.57
N ASN A 713 20.51 -8.67 -7.34
CA ASN A 713 20.07 -8.17 -8.65
C ASN A 713 18.76 -7.37 -8.57
N THR A 714 18.59 -6.54 -7.53
CA THR A 714 17.41 -5.70 -7.41
C THR A 714 17.28 -4.77 -8.63
N ILE A 715 16.06 -4.64 -9.13
CA ILE A 715 15.77 -3.80 -10.29
C ILE A 715 15.56 -2.37 -9.83
N GLY A 716 16.23 -1.43 -10.49
CA GLY A 716 16.13 0.00 -10.25
C GLY A 716 17.11 0.78 -11.11
N ALA A 717 16.98 2.10 -11.14
CA ALA A 717 17.93 2.97 -11.83
C ALA A 717 19.15 3.26 -10.94
N ILE A 718 20.31 3.40 -11.54
CA ILE A 718 21.49 3.91 -10.82
C ILE A 718 21.23 5.38 -10.49
N PRO A 719 21.36 5.82 -9.22
CA PRO A 719 21.13 7.20 -8.86
C PRO A 719 22.02 8.17 -9.64
N TYR A 720 21.45 9.27 -10.14
CA TYR A 720 22.22 10.29 -10.88
C TYR A 720 23.43 10.81 -10.06
N SER A 721 23.27 10.93 -8.74
CA SER A 721 24.32 11.35 -7.83
C SER A 721 25.53 10.39 -7.82
N ALA A 722 25.28 9.09 -8.00
CA ALA A 722 26.33 8.10 -8.13
C ALA A 722 27.08 8.24 -9.48
N ILE A 723 26.33 8.44 -10.57
CA ILE A 723 26.91 8.63 -11.91
C ILE A 723 27.77 9.90 -11.95
N TYR A 724 27.27 11.02 -11.43
CA TYR A 724 28.02 12.27 -11.35
C TYR A 724 29.17 12.19 -10.34
N GLY A 725 29.02 11.44 -9.24
CA GLY A 725 30.06 11.21 -8.26
C GLY A 725 31.25 10.39 -8.78
N ASN A 726 31.03 9.55 -9.82
CA ASN A 726 32.08 8.73 -10.44
C ASN A 726 31.87 8.60 -11.96
N PRO A 727 32.03 9.69 -12.73
CA PRO A 727 31.75 9.67 -14.19
C PRO A 727 32.63 8.70 -14.96
N THR A 728 33.86 8.45 -14.50
CA THR A 728 34.76 7.48 -15.14
C THR A 728 34.25 6.05 -14.95
N GLY A 729 33.78 5.70 -13.74
CA GLY A 729 33.22 4.38 -13.44
C GLY A 729 31.89 4.12 -14.15
N PHE A 730 31.12 5.16 -14.41
CA PHE A 730 29.80 5.11 -15.08
C PHE A 730 29.82 5.75 -16.48
N SER A 731 30.97 5.72 -17.16
CA SER A 731 31.12 6.31 -18.51
C SER A 731 30.12 5.79 -19.54
N SER A 732 29.66 4.53 -19.41
CA SER A 732 28.61 3.93 -20.25
C SER A 732 27.22 4.51 -19.99
N SER A 733 26.99 5.13 -18.85
CA SER A 733 25.73 5.79 -18.48
C SER A 733 25.71 7.28 -18.86
N ILE A 734 26.77 7.80 -19.45
CA ILE A 734 26.91 9.19 -19.85
C ILE A 734 27.00 9.26 -21.38
N VAL A 735 26.04 9.92 -22.00
CA VAL A 735 26.02 10.19 -23.44
C VAL A 735 26.24 11.67 -23.62
N THR A 736 27.33 12.06 -24.27
CA THR A 736 27.61 13.48 -24.57
C THR A 736 27.09 13.87 -25.95
N ASN A 737 26.72 15.15 -26.10
CA ASN A 737 26.42 15.72 -27.42
C ASN A 737 27.70 15.87 -28.29
N ASP A 738 27.54 16.38 -29.52
CA ASP A 738 28.65 16.58 -30.46
C ASP A 738 29.75 17.52 -29.96
N SER A 739 29.45 18.37 -28.99
CA SER A 739 30.40 19.25 -28.32
C SER A 739 31.10 18.59 -27.11
N GLY A 740 30.78 17.32 -26.81
CA GLY A 740 31.30 16.59 -25.64
C GLY A 740 30.67 17.00 -24.31
N THR A 741 29.51 17.63 -24.32
CA THR A 741 28.82 18.16 -23.12
C THR A 741 27.49 17.47 -22.87
N LEU A 742 26.90 17.70 -21.65
CA LEU A 742 25.51 17.34 -21.33
C LEU A 742 24.57 18.50 -21.65
N THR A 743 23.33 18.20 -21.99
CA THR A 743 22.31 19.19 -22.28
C THR A 743 21.57 19.57 -20.99
N PRO A 744 21.39 20.88 -20.69
CA PRO A 744 20.55 21.35 -19.58
C PRO A 744 19.08 20.97 -19.79
N SER A 745 18.37 20.62 -18.72
CA SER A 745 17.00 20.08 -18.80
C SER A 745 15.93 21.13 -19.14
N ILE A 746 16.18 22.40 -18.84
CA ILE A 746 15.15 23.46 -18.89
C ILE A 746 14.89 23.93 -20.32
N GLU A 747 15.91 23.98 -21.17
CA GLU A 747 15.79 24.58 -22.52
C GLU A 747 15.50 23.59 -23.64
N GLU A 748 15.78 22.31 -23.47
CA GLU A 748 15.83 21.36 -24.59
C GLU A 748 15.10 20.03 -24.38
N ALA A 749 14.46 19.75 -23.26
CA ALA A 749 13.68 18.49 -23.07
C ALA A 749 12.57 18.35 -24.12
N THR A 750 12.07 19.46 -24.65
CA THR A 750 11.07 19.49 -25.73
C THR A 750 11.65 19.12 -27.10
N TYR A 751 12.95 19.33 -27.32
CA TYR A 751 13.64 19.13 -28.60
C TYR A 751 14.57 17.92 -28.65
N CYS A 752 14.91 17.36 -27.48
CA CYS A 752 15.83 16.24 -27.38
C CYS A 752 15.10 14.89 -27.48
N ASN A 753 15.14 14.29 -28.65
CA ASN A 753 14.71 12.90 -28.84
C ASN A 753 15.96 12.03 -29.12
N PRO A 754 16.33 11.08 -28.24
CA PRO A 754 17.54 10.27 -28.38
C PRO A 754 17.56 9.41 -29.65
N TYR A 755 16.39 9.18 -30.26
CA TYR A 755 16.25 8.39 -31.47
C TYR A 755 16.29 9.21 -32.78
N THR A 756 15.96 10.51 -32.70
CA THR A 756 15.82 11.36 -33.89
C THR A 756 16.82 12.53 -33.91
N GLN A 757 17.40 12.88 -32.77
CA GLN A 757 18.38 13.96 -32.65
C GLN A 757 19.55 13.52 -31.76
N PRO A 758 20.63 12.97 -32.33
CA PRO A 758 21.82 12.53 -31.57
C PRO A 758 22.64 13.68 -30.99
N THR A 759 22.17 14.91 -31.10
CA THR A 759 22.87 16.13 -30.66
C THR A 759 22.72 16.43 -29.17
N CYS A 760 21.87 15.68 -28.43
CA CYS A 760 21.66 15.90 -27.01
C CYS A 760 22.60 15.03 -26.14
N GLY A 761 23.18 15.66 -25.12
CA GLY A 761 23.92 14.97 -24.07
C GLY A 761 23.00 14.64 -22.88
N TYR A 762 23.01 13.41 -22.37
CA TYR A 762 22.15 12.96 -21.27
C TYR A 762 22.81 11.86 -20.44
N ILE A 763 22.27 11.59 -19.27
CA ILE A 763 22.62 10.41 -18.49
C ILE A 763 21.53 9.31 -18.61
N VAL A 764 21.96 8.05 -18.63
CA VAL A 764 21.07 6.90 -18.74
C VAL A 764 20.61 6.49 -17.34
N LEU A 765 19.33 6.65 -17.07
CA LEU A 765 18.65 6.34 -15.81
C LEU A 765 17.55 5.28 -16.01
N THR A 766 17.70 4.43 -17.04
CA THR A 766 16.80 3.29 -17.27
C THR A 766 17.02 2.21 -16.22
N ASP A 767 16.00 1.39 -15.97
CA ASP A 767 16.08 0.28 -15.03
C ASP A 767 17.16 -0.74 -15.36
N GLN A 768 17.85 -1.21 -14.32
CA GLN A 768 18.94 -2.18 -14.39
C GLN A 768 18.90 -3.14 -13.20
N ASN A 769 19.55 -4.28 -13.30
CA ASN A 769 19.79 -5.19 -12.19
C ASN A 769 21.02 -4.71 -11.41
N THR A 770 20.85 -3.91 -10.37
CA THR A 770 21.95 -3.13 -9.80
C THR A 770 22.31 -3.45 -8.37
N GLY A 771 21.34 -3.78 -7.53
CA GLY A 771 21.50 -3.70 -6.09
C GLY A 771 21.44 -5.02 -5.33
N HIS A 772 21.64 -4.91 -4.03
CA HIS A 772 21.53 -6.02 -3.07
C HIS A 772 20.83 -5.53 -1.80
N ILE A 773 19.99 -6.39 -1.20
CA ILE A 773 19.43 -6.17 0.12
C ILE A 773 19.74 -7.37 1.00
N THR A 774 20.16 -7.13 2.23
CA THR A 774 20.31 -8.17 3.26
C THR A 774 19.51 -7.74 4.48
N THR A 775 18.54 -8.56 4.89
CA THR A 775 17.80 -8.33 6.12
C THR A 775 17.79 -9.59 6.97
N ASP A 776 17.87 -9.41 8.28
CA ASP A 776 17.66 -10.46 9.27
C ASP A 776 16.97 -9.90 10.53
N GLY A 777 16.33 -10.80 11.28
CA GLY A 777 15.63 -10.42 12.49
C GLY A 777 15.00 -11.62 13.20
N ILE A 778 14.20 -11.31 14.21
CA ILE A 778 13.53 -12.30 15.05
C ILE A 778 12.05 -11.93 15.17
N ASP A 779 11.19 -12.87 14.82
CA ASP A 779 9.75 -12.80 15.13
C ASP A 779 9.46 -13.52 16.43
N VAL A 780 8.62 -12.92 17.24
CA VAL A 780 8.17 -13.44 18.54
C VAL A 780 6.65 -13.55 18.52
N SER A 781 6.11 -14.72 18.87
CA SER A 781 4.67 -14.90 19.08
C SER A 781 4.43 -15.58 20.41
N ILE A 782 3.59 -15.01 21.27
CA ILE A 782 3.18 -15.59 22.55
C ILE A 782 1.67 -15.63 22.57
N LYS A 783 1.10 -16.83 22.66
CA LYS A 783 -0.34 -17.05 22.71
C LYS A 783 -0.69 -17.79 24.00
N TYR A 784 -1.53 -17.16 24.81
CA TYR A 784 -1.97 -17.77 26.07
C TYR A 784 -3.50 -17.73 26.21
N MET A 785 -4.07 -18.82 26.61
CA MET A 785 -5.51 -18.93 26.86
C MET A 785 -5.78 -19.42 28.27
N GLN A 786 -6.41 -18.58 29.09
CA GLN A 786 -6.81 -18.93 30.47
C GLN A 786 -8.32 -19.14 30.56
N GLN A 787 -8.72 -20.27 31.09
CA GLN A 787 -10.11 -20.52 31.50
C GLN A 787 -10.23 -20.29 33.01
N THR A 788 -11.03 -19.30 33.40
CA THR A 788 -11.24 -18.92 34.78
C THR A 788 -12.73 -18.97 35.14
N ARG A 789 -13.07 -18.85 36.45
CA ARG A 789 -14.46 -18.66 36.87
C ARG A 789 -15.13 -17.40 36.33
N PHE A 790 -14.33 -16.41 35.93
CA PHE A 790 -14.81 -15.14 35.38
C PHE A 790 -14.93 -15.17 33.84
N GLY A 791 -14.55 -16.28 33.21
CA GLY A 791 -14.59 -16.44 31.75
C GLY A 791 -13.24 -16.85 31.16
N VAL A 792 -13.11 -16.68 29.85
CA VAL A 792 -11.93 -17.04 29.08
C VAL A 792 -11.16 -15.79 28.70
N PHE A 793 -9.89 -15.73 29.09
CA PHE A 793 -8.92 -14.75 28.61
C PHE A 793 -8.07 -15.33 27.48
N ARG A 794 -7.83 -14.56 26.45
CA ARG A 794 -6.91 -14.88 25.35
C ARG A 794 -5.93 -13.73 25.23
N GLU A 795 -4.67 -14.05 25.34
CA GLU A 795 -3.56 -13.12 25.27
C GLU A 795 -2.71 -13.50 24.06
N ASP A 796 -2.44 -12.54 23.20
CA ASP A 796 -1.73 -12.74 21.95
C ASP A 796 -0.75 -11.57 21.75
N LEU A 797 0.56 -11.86 21.80
CA LEU A 797 1.63 -10.92 21.55
C LEU A 797 2.34 -11.37 20.27
N GLU A 798 2.30 -10.55 19.24
CA GLU A 798 3.11 -10.69 18.04
C GLU A 798 4.13 -9.55 18.00
N GLY A 799 5.40 -9.84 17.75
CA GLY A 799 6.45 -8.85 17.69
C GLY A 799 7.51 -9.20 16.67
N THR A 800 8.13 -8.18 16.07
CA THR A 800 9.22 -8.32 15.11
C THR A 800 10.37 -7.43 15.53
N ALA A 801 11.57 -8.01 15.66
CA ALA A 801 12.82 -7.32 15.89
C ALA A 801 13.69 -7.42 14.63
N VAL A 802 13.93 -6.30 13.96
CA VAL A 802 14.89 -6.27 12.84
C VAL A 802 16.28 -6.00 13.40
N THR A 803 17.21 -6.95 13.18
CA THR A 803 18.59 -6.86 13.68
C THR A 803 19.56 -6.32 12.63
N GLN A 804 19.23 -6.54 11.35
CA GLN A 804 20.01 -6.03 10.22
C GLN A 804 19.05 -5.70 9.06
N PHE A 805 19.27 -4.56 8.41
CA PHE A 805 18.72 -4.21 7.12
C PHE A 805 19.75 -3.38 6.36
N ARG A 806 20.45 -4.03 5.44
CA ARG A 806 21.48 -3.40 4.61
C ARG A 806 21.04 -3.34 3.17
N LEU A 807 21.09 -2.15 2.62
CA LEU A 807 20.80 -1.86 1.22
C LEU A 807 22.07 -1.39 0.53
N GLN A 808 22.36 -1.95 -0.61
CA GLN A 808 23.30 -1.44 -1.59
C GLN A 808 22.53 -1.22 -2.89
N GLU A 809 22.29 0.03 -3.27
CA GLU A 809 21.45 0.38 -4.41
C GLU A 809 22.05 -0.03 -5.75
N TYR A 810 23.38 -0.01 -5.84
CA TYR A 810 24.10 -0.43 -7.05
C TYR A 810 25.44 -1.07 -6.70
N ASN A 811 25.96 -1.92 -7.58
CA ASN A 811 27.23 -2.61 -7.40
C ASN A 811 28.38 -1.62 -7.23
N GLY A 812 29.10 -1.75 -6.12
CA GLY A 812 30.19 -0.83 -5.76
C GLY A 812 29.74 0.44 -5.04
N GLY A 813 28.42 0.65 -4.87
CA GLY A 813 27.86 1.76 -4.10
C GLY A 813 28.00 1.58 -2.60
N PRO A 814 27.67 2.63 -1.81
CA PRO A 814 27.69 2.55 -0.37
C PRO A 814 26.63 1.56 0.13
N THR A 815 26.91 0.93 1.25
CA THR A 815 25.94 0.09 1.95
C THR A 815 25.25 0.93 3.03
N LEU A 816 23.95 1.17 2.85
CA LEU A 816 23.10 1.88 3.80
C LEU A 816 22.58 0.89 4.86
N ASN A 817 22.52 1.32 6.12
CA ASN A 817 21.90 0.56 7.19
C ASN A 817 20.59 1.23 7.61
N LEU A 818 19.47 0.60 7.28
CA LEU A 818 18.14 1.17 7.51
C LEU A 818 17.53 0.78 8.86
N VAL A 819 18.22 0.03 9.72
CA VAL A 819 17.67 -0.37 11.04
C VAL A 819 17.50 0.84 11.93
N GLY A 820 16.26 1.31 12.09
CA GLY A 820 15.91 2.47 12.88
C GLY A 820 16.55 3.76 12.40
N TRP A 821 16.74 3.91 11.09
CA TRP A 821 17.34 5.10 10.50
C TRP A 821 16.78 5.35 9.10
N TYR A 822 16.25 6.53 8.86
CA TYR A 822 15.95 7.04 7.53
C TYR A 822 17.24 7.38 6.81
N GLN A 823 17.49 6.77 5.64
CA GLN A 823 18.65 7.07 4.79
C GLN A 823 18.23 7.00 3.31
N GLY A 824 18.93 7.79 2.48
CA GLY A 824 18.80 7.68 1.03
C GLY A 824 17.69 8.50 0.40
N GLY A 825 17.19 9.53 1.06
CA GLY A 825 16.16 10.46 0.55
C GLY A 825 14.90 9.72 0.10
N ASN A 826 13.82 9.82 0.78
CA ASN A 826 12.45 9.36 0.46
C ASN A 826 12.21 7.96 -0.15
N LEU A 827 13.26 7.23 -0.54
CA LEU A 827 13.15 5.96 -1.24
C LEU A 827 13.01 4.75 -0.30
N TYR A 828 13.50 4.87 0.96
CA TYR A 828 13.57 3.75 1.88
C TYR A 828 13.19 4.16 3.30
N GLN A 829 12.19 3.47 3.82
CA GLN A 829 11.72 3.64 5.19
C GLN A 829 12.69 3.01 6.20
N PRO A 830 12.69 3.48 7.46
CA PRO A 830 13.44 2.82 8.50
C PRO A 830 12.82 1.45 8.84
N ALA A 831 13.61 0.40 8.79
CA ALA A 831 13.22 -0.86 9.39
C ALA A 831 13.19 -0.69 10.92
N MET A 832 12.03 -0.89 11.55
CA MET A 832 11.89 -0.69 12.98
C MET A 832 12.71 -1.70 13.77
N ARG A 833 13.50 -1.22 14.77
CA ARG A 833 14.27 -2.14 15.64
C ARG A 833 13.39 -3.10 16.39
N TRP A 834 12.23 -2.65 16.81
CA TRP A 834 11.21 -3.46 17.46
C TRP A 834 9.82 -2.87 17.22
N GLU A 835 8.91 -3.72 16.83
CA GLU A 835 7.49 -3.42 16.82
C GLU A 835 6.69 -4.60 17.39
N HIS A 836 5.56 -4.32 18.01
CA HIS A 836 4.67 -5.36 18.50
C HIS A 836 3.20 -4.97 18.45
N MET A 837 2.38 -6.00 18.41
CA MET A 837 0.93 -5.96 18.61
C MET A 837 0.57 -6.90 19.76
N LEU A 838 0.14 -6.34 20.89
CA LEU A 838 -0.40 -7.08 22.02
C LEU A 838 -1.93 -7.02 21.98
N ARG A 839 -2.59 -8.16 22.17
CA ARG A 839 -4.05 -8.26 22.28
C ARG A 839 -4.41 -9.08 23.53
N ILE A 840 -5.39 -8.61 24.26
CA ILE A 840 -5.96 -9.29 25.43
C ILE A 840 -7.47 -9.27 25.27
N ASP A 841 -8.06 -10.42 24.96
CA ASP A 841 -9.50 -10.59 24.79
C ASP A 841 -10.08 -11.39 25.93
N TRP A 842 -11.17 -10.92 26.51
CA TRP A 842 -11.96 -11.59 27.53
C TRP A 842 -13.36 -11.90 27.02
N SER A 843 -13.86 -13.08 27.35
CA SER A 843 -15.26 -13.45 27.14
C SER A 843 -15.86 -14.03 28.41
N SER A 844 -17.06 -13.57 28.77
CA SER A 844 -17.79 -14.03 29.96
C SER A 844 -18.10 -15.55 29.89
N PRO A 845 -18.35 -16.20 31.05
CA PRO A 845 -18.68 -17.65 31.06
C PRO A 845 -19.90 -18.01 30.23
N GLN A 846 -20.89 -17.12 30.12
CA GLN A 846 -22.09 -17.29 29.30
C GLN A 846 -21.88 -16.90 27.82
N GLY A 847 -20.75 -16.25 27.48
CA GLY A 847 -20.41 -15.81 26.15
C GLY A 847 -21.25 -14.62 25.63
N ASN A 848 -22.02 -13.96 26.51
CA ASN A 848 -22.84 -12.78 26.16
C ASN A 848 -22.12 -11.45 26.33
N TRP A 849 -21.05 -11.38 27.12
CA TRP A 849 -20.16 -10.23 27.24
C TRP A 849 -18.78 -10.56 26.71
N GLY A 850 -18.16 -9.58 26.08
CA GLY A 850 -16.76 -9.62 25.68
C GLY A 850 -16.12 -8.25 25.93
N ALA A 851 -14.82 -8.24 26.15
CA ALA A 851 -14.01 -7.03 26.24
C ALA A 851 -12.61 -7.33 25.68
N GLY A 852 -11.95 -6.31 25.16
CA GLY A 852 -10.58 -6.45 24.70
C GLY A 852 -9.78 -5.17 24.91
N LEU A 853 -8.48 -5.37 25.01
CA LEU A 853 -7.46 -4.33 25.11
C LEU A 853 -6.35 -4.71 24.12
N SER A 854 -5.90 -3.74 23.33
CA SER A 854 -4.76 -3.95 22.46
C SER A 854 -3.76 -2.80 22.57
N ASN A 855 -2.49 -3.14 22.34
CA ASN A 855 -1.41 -2.16 22.27
C ASN A 855 -0.60 -2.38 21.00
N ARG A 856 -0.36 -1.30 20.28
CA ARG A 856 0.56 -1.24 19.17
C ARG A 856 1.73 -0.35 19.51
N PHE A 857 2.94 -0.83 19.24
CA PHE A 857 4.17 -0.15 19.58
C PHE A 857 5.16 -0.17 18.42
N TYR A 858 5.78 0.99 18.16
CA TYR A 858 6.92 1.18 17.28
C TYR A 858 8.09 1.79 18.03
N SER A 859 9.29 1.25 17.85
CA SER A 859 10.50 1.81 18.42
C SER A 859 10.87 3.15 17.76
N SER A 860 11.63 3.96 18.50
CA SER A 860 12.20 5.20 17.98
C SER A 860 13.22 4.95 16.85
N TYR A 861 13.35 5.92 15.95
CA TYR A 861 14.31 5.89 14.85
C TYR A 861 15.01 7.25 14.66
N ILE A 862 16.06 7.29 13.84
CA ILE A 862 16.77 8.51 13.48
C ILE A 862 16.10 9.07 12.23
N ASP A 863 15.77 10.37 12.25
CA ASP A 863 15.11 11.09 11.18
C ASP A 863 16.03 11.24 9.95
N GLU A 864 15.41 11.48 8.80
CA GLU A 864 16.11 11.64 7.53
C GLU A 864 17.02 12.88 7.54
N TYR A 865 16.48 14.00 8.02
CA TYR A 865 17.17 15.28 8.00
C TYR A 865 17.62 15.72 9.39
N GLY A 866 18.69 16.48 9.41
CA GLY A 866 19.22 17.12 10.62
C GLY A 866 18.36 18.30 11.06
N ILE A 867 18.68 18.82 12.25
CA ILE A 867 18.05 20.04 12.80
C ILE A 867 18.59 21.27 12.08
N GLY A 868 17.74 22.30 11.91
CA GLY A 868 18.09 23.61 11.41
C GLY A 868 17.65 23.87 9.97
N PRO A 869 17.79 25.12 9.52
CA PRO A 869 17.17 25.58 8.27
C PRO A 869 17.77 24.96 7.00
N THR A 870 18.97 24.39 7.06
CA THR A 870 19.61 23.73 5.92
C THR A 870 19.57 22.20 6.01
N ASN A 871 18.84 21.61 7.00
CA ASN A 871 18.84 20.19 7.31
C ASN A 871 20.23 19.56 7.57
N ALA A 872 21.26 20.38 7.67
CA ALA A 872 22.66 19.96 7.85
C ALA A 872 23.09 19.85 9.34
N GLY A 873 22.21 20.17 10.27
CA GLY A 873 22.47 20.04 11.71
C GLY A 873 22.54 18.60 12.18
N PRO A 874 22.70 18.37 13.51
CA PRO A 874 22.75 17.03 14.05
C PRO A 874 21.45 16.28 13.80
N GLN A 875 21.56 15.00 13.40
CA GLN A 875 20.42 14.14 13.15
C GLN A 875 19.55 13.99 14.42
N ARG A 876 18.25 13.98 14.21
CA ARG A 876 17.26 13.96 15.26
C ARG A 876 16.70 12.56 15.46
N LYS A 877 16.36 12.25 16.70
CA LYS A 877 15.64 11.02 17.05
C LYS A 877 14.14 11.28 17.04
N VAL A 878 13.38 10.56 16.21
CA VAL A 878 11.93 10.48 16.27
C VAL A 878 11.55 9.57 17.43
N GLY A 879 10.60 10.01 18.26
CA GLY A 879 10.16 9.27 19.44
C GLY A 879 9.50 7.92 19.09
N SER A 880 9.47 7.01 20.06
CA SER A 880 8.66 5.79 19.93
C SER A 880 7.16 6.14 19.98
N LEU A 881 6.34 5.34 19.29
CA LEU A 881 4.89 5.47 19.31
C LEU A 881 4.26 4.25 20.00
N SER A 882 3.37 4.50 20.97
CA SER A 882 2.58 3.46 21.64
C SER A 882 1.12 3.88 21.68
N THR A 883 0.26 3.14 21.01
CA THR A 883 -1.19 3.38 21.01
C THR A 883 -1.91 2.22 21.68
N TRP A 884 -2.98 2.53 22.41
CA TRP A 884 -3.81 1.56 23.10
C TRP A 884 -5.25 1.69 22.63
N ASP A 885 -5.88 0.54 22.34
CA ASP A 885 -7.27 0.46 21.96
C ASP A 885 -8.03 -0.42 22.96
N ALA A 886 -9.31 -0.13 23.16
CA ALA A 886 -10.17 -0.91 24.05
C ALA A 886 -11.55 -1.09 23.44
N TYR A 887 -12.16 -2.25 23.67
CA TYR A 887 -13.55 -2.47 23.27
C TYR A 887 -14.33 -3.28 24.29
N THR A 888 -15.65 -3.17 24.23
CA THR A 888 -16.59 -4.04 24.92
C THR A 888 -17.69 -4.49 23.96
N SER A 889 -18.15 -5.72 24.10
CA SER A 889 -19.24 -6.26 23.29
C SER A 889 -20.31 -6.91 24.18
N TYR A 890 -21.57 -6.79 23.76
CA TYR A 890 -22.71 -7.37 24.46
C TYR A 890 -23.68 -8.03 23.47
N LYS A 891 -24.19 -9.20 23.82
CA LYS A 891 -25.20 -9.94 23.08
C LYS A 891 -26.52 -9.91 23.86
N PRO A 892 -27.36 -8.87 23.67
CA PRO A 892 -28.59 -8.70 24.43
C PRO A 892 -29.65 -9.77 24.11
N VAL A 893 -29.74 -10.20 22.86
CA VAL A 893 -30.65 -11.22 22.35
C VAL A 893 -29.94 -12.12 21.34
N HIS A 894 -30.56 -13.25 21.06
CA HIS A 894 -30.01 -14.17 20.03
C HIS A 894 -29.85 -13.43 18.67
N GLY A 895 -28.72 -13.59 18.06
CA GLY A 895 -28.42 -12.98 16.76
C GLY A 895 -27.88 -11.56 16.81
N LEU A 896 -28.14 -10.75 17.85
CA LEU A 896 -27.67 -9.38 17.96
C LEU A 896 -26.37 -9.28 18.77
N THR A 897 -25.36 -8.63 18.21
CA THR A 897 -24.15 -8.22 18.93
C THR A 897 -24.03 -6.70 18.80
N VAL A 898 -23.81 -6.04 19.95
CA VAL A 898 -23.49 -4.61 20.02
C VAL A 898 -22.06 -4.51 20.56
N LEU A 899 -21.22 -3.78 19.87
CA LEU A 899 -19.84 -3.56 20.26
C LEU A 899 -19.55 -2.05 20.25
N PHE A 900 -18.95 -1.58 21.33
CA PHE A 900 -18.44 -0.21 21.45
C PHE A 900 -16.95 -0.28 21.73
N GLY A 901 -16.16 0.53 21.02
CA GLY A 901 -14.73 0.60 21.23
C GLY A 901 -14.15 2.00 21.10
N ILE A 902 -12.92 2.13 21.55
CA ILE A 902 -12.12 3.35 21.49
C ILE A 902 -10.75 2.98 20.95
N ARG A 903 -10.38 3.54 19.80
CA ARG A 903 -9.01 3.48 19.27
C ARG A 903 -8.21 4.63 19.83
N ASN A 904 -6.92 4.42 20.03
CA ASN A 904 -6.00 5.39 20.65
C ASN A 904 -6.56 5.97 21.95
N LEU A 905 -6.85 5.09 22.90
CA LEU A 905 -7.51 5.39 24.20
C LEU A 905 -6.89 6.58 24.95
N PHE A 906 -5.59 6.75 24.85
CA PHE A 906 -4.86 7.83 25.55
C PHE A 906 -4.67 9.09 24.69
N ASN A 907 -5.23 9.14 23.48
CA ASN A 907 -5.08 10.25 22.53
C ASN A 907 -3.62 10.60 22.25
N THR A 908 -2.78 9.57 22.08
CA THR A 908 -1.35 9.73 21.80
C THR A 908 -1.16 10.34 20.40
N SER A 909 -0.50 11.48 20.34
CA SER A 909 -0.14 12.13 19.07
C SER A 909 1.07 11.45 18.43
N PRO A 910 1.15 11.43 17.09
CA PRO A 910 2.36 11.01 16.38
C PRO A 910 3.59 11.82 16.80
N PRO A 911 4.77 11.21 16.91
CA PRO A 911 6.01 11.94 17.09
C PRO A 911 6.33 12.73 15.81
N PHE A 912 6.85 13.94 15.98
CA PHE A 912 7.24 14.78 14.84
C PHE A 912 8.39 14.16 14.05
N THR A 913 8.26 14.17 12.72
CA THR A 913 9.31 13.88 11.74
C THR A 913 9.24 14.86 10.60
N ASN A 914 10.39 15.18 10.00
CA ASN A 914 10.49 15.92 8.74
C ASN A 914 10.80 15.03 7.54
N ALA A 915 10.73 13.71 7.69
CA ALA A 915 10.78 12.78 6.58
C ALA A 915 9.62 13.03 5.62
N SER A 916 9.92 13.26 4.37
CA SER A 916 8.95 13.64 3.33
C SER A 916 8.40 12.41 2.61
N GLN A 917 7.86 11.44 3.33
CA GLN A 917 7.15 10.31 2.70
C GLN A 917 5.91 10.73 1.92
N ASN A 918 5.34 11.87 2.30
CA ASN A 918 4.29 12.53 1.53
C ASN A 918 4.82 13.87 1.08
N ASN A 919 4.73 14.17 -0.20
CA ASN A 919 5.11 15.48 -0.75
C ASN A 919 4.43 16.66 -0.03
N PHE A 920 3.37 16.39 0.73
CA PHE A 920 2.54 17.40 1.38
C PHE A 920 2.20 17.09 2.84
N ALA A 921 2.43 15.89 3.36
CA ALA A 921 2.12 15.58 4.75
C ALA A 921 3.18 16.15 5.68
N ALA A 922 2.74 16.98 6.58
CA ALA A 922 3.61 17.73 7.42
C ALA A 922 3.66 17.19 8.84
N GLY A 923 4.85 16.91 9.29
CA GLY A 923 5.13 16.77 10.71
C GLY A 923 4.93 15.38 11.32
N TYR A 924 4.54 14.34 10.57
CA TYR A 924 4.41 12.98 11.08
C TYR A 924 4.67 11.94 9.97
N ASP A 925 4.96 10.70 10.39
CA ASP A 925 5.13 9.58 9.47
C ASP A 925 3.80 8.83 9.29
N ALA A 926 3.21 8.99 8.10
CA ALA A 926 1.92 8.42 7.75
C ALA A 926 1.92 6.88 7.67
N LEU A 927 3.07 6.24 7.57
CA LEU A 927 3.20 4.80 7.46
C LEU A 927 3.13 4.09 8.81
N PHE A 928 3.55 4.77 9.87
CA PHE A 928 3.58 4.22 11.23
C PHE A 928 2.53 4.81 12.16
N ALA A 929 1.93 5.94 11.80
CA ALA A 929 1.01 6.65 12.68
C ALA A 929 -0.32 6.97 12.01
N ASN A 930 -1.43 6.71 12.72
CA ASN A 930 -2.76 7.10 12.27
C ASN A 930 -3.06 8.54 12.70
N PRO A 931 -3.34 9.47 11.77
CA PRO A 931 -3.60 10.87 12.08
C PRO A 931 -4.99 11.13 12.69
N ILE A 932 -5.87 10.14 12.75
CA ILE A 932 -7.23 10.30 13.31
C ILE A 932 -7.18 10.62 14.80
N LEU A 933 -6.17 10.13 15.55
CA LEU A 933 -6.04 10.21 17.00
C LEU A 933 -7.10 9.36 17.70
N ARG A 934 -7.69 9.85 18.82
CA ARG A 934 -8.73 9.12 19.54
C ARG A 934 -10.00 9.06 18.72
N ASP A 935 -10.50 7.82 18.55
CA ASP A 935 -11.67 7.53 17.75
C ASP A 935 -12.60 6.56 18.48
N PHE A 936 -13.90 6.86 18.49
CA PHE A 936 -14.94 6.03 19.06
C PHE A 936 -15.67 5.29 17.96
N TYR A 937 -15.83 3.98 18.09
CA TYR A 937 -16.59 3.21 17.13
C TYR A 937 -17.72 2.41 17.78
N LEU A 938 -18.83 2.30 17.06
CA LEU A 938 -19.98 1.49 17.38
C LEU A 938 -20.22 0.50 16.26
N ASN A 939 -20.22 -0.79 16.60
CA ASN A 939 -20.56 -1.85 15.65
C ASN A 939 -21.86 -2.55 16.10
N LEU A 940 -22.78 -2.73 15.14
CA LEU A 940 -24.04 -3.42 15.30
C LEU A 940 -24.08 -4.59 14.29
N LYS A 941 -24.05 -5.80 14.81
CA LYS A 941 -24.13 -7.01 14.01
C LYS A 941 -25.39 -7.79 14.33
N TYR A 942 -26.19 -8.11 13.31
CA TYR A 942 -27.39 -8.91 13.45
C TYR A 942 -27.41 -10.11 12.50
N LYS A 943 -27.53 -11.29 13.07
CA LYS A 943 -27.68 -12.56 12.34
C LYS A 943 -29.14 -13.01 12.41
N PHE A 944 -29.80 -13.09 11.26
CA PHE A 944 -31.24 -13.37 11.17
C PHE A 944 -31.59 -14.86 11.28
N LEU A 945 -30.70 -15.79 10.93
CA LEU A 945 -30.95 -17.25 10.87
C LEU A 945 -29.72 -18.02 11.29
#